data_97e8a4c8624a8f3b7e58dbd5cabb4a73
#
_entry.id   97e8a4c8624a8f3b7e58dbd5cabb4a73
#
_cell.length_a   1.000
_cell.length_b   1.000
_cell.length_c   1.000
_cell.angle_alpha   90.00
_cell.angle_beta   90.00
_cell.angle_gamma   90.00
#
_symmetry.space_group_name_H-M   'P 1'
#
loop_
_entity.id
_entity.type
_entity.pdbx_description
1 polymer ?
#
loop_
_entity_poly.entity_id
_entity_poly.type
_entity_poly.pdbx_seq_one_letter_code
_entity_poly.pdbx_strand_id
1 'polypeptide(L)'
;MFLVSFLGLNLMIAHGQELIPADEKQALIDLYNSTNGAKWRGGVKWDLTASVDQWKGVKIKDGHVSELDLHSANLQGKIPASIGALTELVKIRLDNNLLEGPLPKELFQFSKLEELWLTNQRTQAEEGKEREYTLTGGLPAIIDMPKLKILELSDTGITGPLSEMKTPELLQFQANNCTLGSLHPSIWELPKIIFIGIQLGESKKPLPLKGELPKDFSKCATLQTLAIGGCPNFVGEIPASIAKCTQMQQLLLQNGHTGTIPKELGTMKNLVLLALANNHLTAEIPEELGNLTKLQQLYLGMNELTGTIPESLQNLTQLKHFNLKKNKLTGPLPEWIGKMHDITKLIIGDNEFTGTIPAKWAPVAKGEESDGYGINRLLELDLANLKLSGELPERFGNFTSMDKLWINNSGLSGDPTPVLQKMLEISQIYIQNNNFKGRLDALLALEDLEDLRVLYAQNNHFYGSIEEREFPSDAWGPYYRFNLKGINVSYNDFVLKDFEKLSPILTGNEPTNITKKLIFAPQNKLEVEETSKEVKEGEALSFTAPTLENLRNDPFSTSNLSETKNVYQWYKDGKRVDGQNTPVLSIDKANKDQSGVYVCKVTNERVPGLIMETKEMIATIKTGILPIEANNEVVVRKGDVLSVKGAETIALYTASGNLLSSIDGDEITVGNFSSGTVVIVIYTVSGVNKAVKYIL
;
A
#
# COMPACT_ATOMS: atom_id res chain seq x y z
N MET A 1 -87.78 -11.39 -65.04
CA MET A 1 -88.18 -11.13 -63.66
C MET A 1 -87.60 -12.21 -62.82
N PHE A 2 -86.94 -11.90 -61.76
CA PHE A 2 -86.17 -12.61 -60.75
C PHE A 2 -84.65 -12.60 -60.92
N LEU A 3 -84.06 -11.65 -60.19
CA LEU A 3 -82.65 -11.61 -59.74
C LEU A 3 -82.27 -12.76 -58.92
N VAL A 4 -81.17 -13.44 -59.17
CA VAL A 4 -80.48 -14.24 -58.16
C VAL A 4 -79.08 -13.65 -58.02
N SER A 5 -78.89 -13.00 -56.84
CA SER A 5 -77.57 -12.47 -56.42
C SER A 5 -76.69 -13.61 -55.91
N PHE A 6 -75.54 -13.81 -56.56
CA PHE A 6 -74.42 -14.60 -55.98
C PHE A 6 -73.65 -13.75 -54.98
N LEU A 7 -73.78 -14.05 -53.69
CA LEU A 7 -72.86 -13.62 -52.67
C LEU A 7 -71.60 -14.43 -52.86
N GLY A 8 -70.57 -13.83 -53.46
CA GLY A 8 -69.22 -14.36 -53.35
C GLY A 8 -68.64 -14.10 -51.95
N LEU A 9 -68.52 -15.19 -51.22
CA LEU A 9 -67.78 -15.14 -49.92
C LEU A 9 -66.28 -15.06 -50.24
N ASN A 10 -65.72 -13.83 -50.30
CA ASN A 10 -64.29 -13.63 -50.25
C ASN A 10 -63.81 -13.99 -48.83
N LEU A 11 -63.29 -15.19 -48.67
CA LEU A 11 -62.40 -15.48 -47.56
C LEU A 11 -61.12 -14.65 -47.77
N MET A 12 -61.08 -13.46 -47.22
CA MET A 12 -59.79 -12.80 -46.93
C MET A 12 -59.14 -13.66 -45.87
N ILE A 13 -58.18 -14.48 -46.27
CA ILE A 13 -57.13 -14.94 -45.39
C ILE A 13 -56.41 -13.65 -45.00
N ALA A 14 -56.69 -13.16 -43.77
CA ALA A 14 -55.88 -12.14 -43.14
C ALA A 14 -54.50 -12.75 -42.96
N HIS A 15 -53.62 -12.56 -43.93
CA HIS A 15 -52.18 -12.59 -43.65
C HIS A 15 -51.99 -11.53 -42.62
N GLY A 16 -51.69 -11.96 -41.35
CA GLY A 16 -51.33 -11.04 -40.32
C GLY A 16 -50.24 -10.12 -40.88
N GLN A 17 -50.58 -8.84 -40.95
CA GLN A 17 -49.63 -7.82 -41.39
C GLN A 17 -48.43 -7.93 -40.47
N GLU A 18 -47.27 -8.27 -41.04
CA GLU A 18 -46.06 -8.30 -40.19
C GLU A 18 -45.91 -6.92 -39.54
N LEU A 19 -45.66 -6.92 -38.23
CA LEU A 19 -45.58 -5.68 -37.43
C LEU A 19 -44.39 -4.81 -37.80
N ILE A 20 -43.39 -5.36 -38.49
CA ILE A 20 -42.14 -4.70 -38.91
C ILE A 20 -41.76 -5.12 -40.34
N PRO A 21 -40.86 -4.41 -41.02
CA PRO A 21 -40.29 -4.76 -42.33
C PRO A 21 -39.62 -6.14 -42.30
N ALA A 22 -39.67 -6.86 -43.41
CA ALA A 22 -39.15 -8.21 -43.54
C ALA A 22 -37.62 -8.29 -43.33
N ASP A 23 -36.88 -7.27 -43.77
CA ASP A 23 -35.44 -7.15 -43.57
C ASP A 23 -35.06 -6.90 -42.12
N GLU A 24 -35.86 -6.13 -41.39
CA GLU A 24 -35.68 -5.96 -39.93
C GLU A 24 -35.91 -7.29 -39.18
N LYS A 25 -36.97 -8.02 -39.53
CA LYS A 25 -37.22 -9.34 -38.96
C LYS A 25 -36.08 -10.31 -39.26
N GLN A 26 -35.57 -10.31 -40.48
CA GLN A 26 -34.45 -11.15 -40.89
C GLN A 26 -33.18 -10.80 -40.10
N ALA A 27 -32.91 -9.51 -39.89
CA ALA A 27 -31.76 -9.07 -39.08
C ALA A 27 -31.80 -9.57 -37.62
N LEU A 28 -32.99 -9.58 -37.02
CA LEU A 28 -33.17 -10.17 -35.67
C LEU A 28 -32.96 -11.68 -35.68
N ILE A 29 -33.46 -12.40 -36.72
CA ILE A 29 -33.25 -13.85 -36.88
C ILE A 29 -31.76 -14.15 -37.09
N ASP A 30 -31.06 -13.38 -37.88
CA ASP A 30 -29.62 -13.50 -38.13
C ASP A 30 -28.85 -13.30 -36.81
N LEU A 31 -29.22 -12.29 -36.00
CA LEU A 31 -28.63 -12.07 -34.67
C LEU A 31 -28.87 -13.27 -33.74
N TYR A 32 -30.11 -13.79 -33.72
CA TYR A 32 -30.42 -14.97 -32.93
C TYR A 32 -29.55 -16.18 -33.34
N ASN A 33 -29.43 -16.43 -34.62
CA ASN A 33 -28.68 -17.57 -35.15
C ASN A 33 -27.17 -17.40 -34.94
N SER A 34 -26.61 -16.20 -35.20
CA SER A 34 -25.18 -15.93 -35.07
C SER A 34 -24.67 -15.82 -33.64
N THR A 35 -25.58 -15.63 -32.68
CA THR A 35 -25.23 -15.51 -31.25
C THR A 35 -25.75 -16.67 -30.40
N ASN A 36 -26.03 -17.85 -31.02
CA ASN A 36 -26.45 -19.06 -30.37
C ASN A 36 -27.77 -18.90 -29.58
N GLY A 37 -28.79 -18.36 -30.24
CA GLY A 37 -30.08 -17.99 -29.68
C GLY A 37 -30.77 -19.11 -28.89
N ALA A 38 -30.58 -20.37 -29.32
CA ALA A 38 -31.13 -21.54 -28.60
C ALA A 38 -30.61 -21.70 -27.15
N LYS A 39 -29.43 -21.08 -26.85
CA LYS A 39 -28.79 -21.08 -25.52
C LYS A 39 -28.98 -19.78 -24.74
N TRP A 40 -29.73 -18.83 -25.25
CA TRP A 40 -29.99 -17.59 -24.54
C TRP A 40 -30.72 -17.85 -23.22
N ARG A 41 -30.49 -17.02 -22.24
CA ARG A 41 -30.96 -17.13 -20.85
C ARG A 41 -31.79 -15.91 -20.41
N GLY A 42 -32.17 -15.81 -19.18
CA GLY A 42 -32.83 -14.63 -18.63
C GLY A 42 -34.28 -14.43 -19.13
N GLY A 43 -34.89 -15.48 -19.65
CA GLY A 43 -36.26 -15.41 -20.20
C GLY A 43 -36.32 -14.67 -21.55
N VAL A 44 -35.17 -14.48 -22.22
CA VAL A 44 -35.08 -13.88 -23.56
C VAL A 44 -35.06 -14.97 -24.64
N LYS A 45 -35.89 -15.97 -24.52
CA LYS A 45 -35.98 -17.06 -25.49
C LYS A 45 -36.99 -16.67 -26.57
N TRP A 46 -36.53 -16.44 -27.80
CA TRP A 46 -37.41 -16.11 -28.89
C TRP A 46 -37.97 -17.38 -29.52
N ASP A 47 -39.29 -17.39 -29.73
CA ASP A 47 -39.94 -18.33 -30.60
C ASP A 47 -40.01 -17.69 -32.01
N LEU A 48 -39.18 -18.16 -32.95
CA LEU A 48 -39.07 -17.59 -34.27
C LEU A 48 -40.33 -17.78 -35.10
N THR A 49 -41.29 -18.63 -34.63
CA THR A 49 -42.60 -18.80 -35.28
C THR A 49 -43.64 -17.82 -34.74
N ALA A 50 -43.35 -17.18 -33.60
CA ALA A 50 -44.25 -16.18 -33.01
C ALA A 50 -44.02 -14.80 -33.65
N SER A 51 -44.97 -13.89 -33.44
CA SER A 51 -44.86 -12.49 -33.85
C SER A 51 -43.74 -11.78 -33.09
N VAL A 52 -42.99 -10.85 -33.74
CA VAL A 52 -41.80 -10.16 -33.22
C VAL A 52 -42.11 -9.33 -31.97
N ASP A 53 -43.32 -8.84 -31.79
CA ASP A 53 -43.78 -8.14 -30.58
C ASP A 53 -43.77 -9.01 -29.30
N GLN A 54 -43.73 -10.34 -29.46
CA GLN A 54 -43.59 -11.28 -28.39
C GLN A 54 -42.12 -11.63 -28.05
N TRP A 55 -41.20 -11.18 -28.85
CA TRP A 55 -39.76 -11.41 -28.65
C TRP A 55 -39.23 -10.48 -27.55
N LYS A 56 -39.03 -11.08 -26.39
CA LYS A 56 -38.57 -10.32 -25.22
C LYS A 56 -37.25 -9.58 -25.51
N GLY A 57 -37.21 -8.31 -25.16
CA GLY A 57 -36.06 -7.43 -25.41
C GLY A 57 -36.16 -6.68 -26.74
N VAL A 58 -37.18 -6.95 -27.58
CA VAL A 58 -37.48 -6.15 -28.78
C VAL A 58 -38.64 -5.22 -28.47
N LYS A 59 -38.48 -3.92 -28.78
CA LYS A 59 -39.59 -2.96 -28.78
C LYS A 59 -39.84 -2.46 -30.17
N ILE A 60 -41.11 -2.40 -30.53
CA ILE A 60 -41.60 -1.89 -31.80
C ILE A 60 -42.26 -0.54 -31.61
N LYS A 61 -41.94 0.41 -32.44
CA LYS A 61 -42.57 1.73 -32.49
C LYS A 61 -42.76 2.14 -33.94
N ASP A 62 -43.93 2.64 -34.30
CA ASP A 62 -44.29 3.11 -35.62
C ASP A 62 -44.02 2.07 -36.75
N GLY A 63 -44.16 0.76 -36.44
CA GLY A 63 -43.92 -0.34 -37.36
C GLY A 63 -42.48 -0.72 -37.58
N HIS A 64 -41.55 -0.29 -36.72
CA HIS A 64 -40.12 -0.57 -36.82
C HIS A 64 -39.55 -0.98 -35.43
N VAL A 65 -38.43 -1.72 -35.43
CA VAL A 65 -37.69 -2.02 -34.19
C VAL A 65 -37.02 -0.76 -33.70
N SER A 66 -37.44 -0.30 -32.51
CA SER A 66 -36.92 0.93 -31.88
C SER A 66 -35.93 0.69 -30.75
N GLU A 67 -36.03 -0.45 -30.04
CA GLU A 67 -35.09 -0.82 -28.99
C GLU A 67 -34.78 -2.31 -29.06
N LEU A 68 -33.52 -2.66 -28.76
CA LEU A 68 -33.04 -4.01 -28.65
C LEU A 68 -32.28 -4.15 -27.30
N ASP A 69 -32.92 -4.81 -26.34
CA ASP A 69 -32.35 -5.01 -25.00
C ASP A 69 -32.18 -6.51 -24.69
N LEU A 70 -30.98 -6.99 -24.96
CA LEU A 70 -30.58 -8.38 -24.77
C LEU A 70 -29.44 -8.49 -23.73
N HIS A 71 -29.39 -7.56 -22.75
CA HIS A 71 -28.40 -7.61 -21.69
C HIS A 71 -28.48 -8.89 -20.88
N SER A 72 -27.35 -9.43 -20.46
CA SER A 72 -27.26 -10.63 -19.61
C SER A 72 -27.99 -11.86 -20.16
N ALA A 73 -28.18 -11.95 -21.46
CA ALA A 73 -28.94 -13.00 -22.12
C ALA A 73 -28.07 -14.20 -22.56
N ASN A 74 -26.77 -14.21 -22.27
CA ASN A 74 -25.82 -15.26 -22.66
C ASN A 74 -25.67 -15.39 -24.20
N LEU A 75 -25.65 -14.27 -24.90
CA LEU A 75 -25.32 -14.23 -26.32
C LEU A 75 -23.89 -14.72 -26.54
N GLN A 76 -23.69 -15.69 -27.42
CA GLN A 76 -22.37 -16.28 -27.73
C GLN A 76 -22.18 -16.31 -29.23
N GLY A 77 -21.16 -15.62 -29.74
CA GLY A 77 -20.87 -15.51 -31.16
C GLY A 77 -20.82 -14.05 -31.64
N LYS A 78 -21.04 -13.81 -32.92
CA LYS A 78 -20.78 -12.50 -33.58
C LYS A 78 -22.05 -11.74 -33.86
N ILE A 79 -21.98 -10.41 -33.73
CA ILE A 79 -23.03 -9.51 -34.20
C ILE A 79 -22.97 -9.52 -35.75
N PRO A 80 -24.05 -9.87 -36.45
CA PRO A 80 -24.04 -9.92 -37.90
C PRO A 80 -24.17 -8.53 -38.51
N ALA A 81 -23.63 -8.33 -39.72
CA ALA A 81 -23.74 -7.06 -40.46
C ALA A 81 -25.19 -6.68 -40.79
N SER A 82 -26.08 -7.67 -40.91
CA SER A 82 -27.52 -7.44 -41.14
C SER A 82 -28.18 -6.64 -40.00
N ILE A 83 -27.53 -6.49 -38.83
CA ILE A 83 -28.01 -5.59 -37.75
C ILE A 83 -28.27 -4.17 -38.30
N GLY A 84 -27.51 -3.73 -39.32
CA GLY A 84 -27.67 -2.44 -39.98
C GLY A 84 -29.03 -2.19 -40.65
N ALA A 85 -29.84 -3.25 -40.86
CA ALA A 85 -31.22 -3.10 -41.38
C ALA A 85 -32.16 -2.44 -40.36
N LEU A 86 -31.83 -2.50 -39.05
CA LEU A 86 -32.65 -1.94 -37.97
C LEU A 86 -32.45 -0.42 -37.83
N THR A 87 -32.72 0.34 -38.91
CA THR A 87 -32.35 1.77 -39.02
C THR A 87 -33.08 2.70 -38.04
N GLU A 88 -34.22 2.26 -37.48
CA GLU A 88 -35.02 3.04 -36.54
C GLU A 88 -34.64 2.81 -35.04
N LEU A 89 -33.57 2.05 -34.81
CA LEU A 89 -33.09 1.82 -33.44
C LEU A 89 -32.70 3.11 -32.76
N VAL A 90 -33.21 3.27 -31.53
CA VAL A 90 -32.88 4.34 -30.59
C VAL A 90 -31.97 3.82 -29.46
N LYS A 91 -32.11 2.52 -29.13
CA LYS A 91 -31.38 1.89 -28.03
C LYS A 91 -30.94 0.49 -28.34
N ILE A 92 -29.67 0.19 -28.11
CA ILE A 92 -29.09 -1.16 -28.16
C ILE A 92 -28.39 -1.46 -26.84
N ARG A 93 -28.82 -2.55 -26.15
CA ARG A 93 -28.17 -3.10 -24.99
C ARG A 93 -27.80 -4.56 -25.19
N LEU A 94 -26.51 -4.83 -25.30
CA LEU A 94 -25.94 -6.16 -25.47
C LEU A 94 -24.90 -6.46 -24.38
N ASP A 95 -24.91 -5.68 -23.30
CA ASP A 95 -23.96 -5.78 -22.20
C ASP A 95 -24.11 -7.09 -21.40
N ASN A 96 -23.03 -7.50 -20.72
CA ASN A 96 -22.98 -8.73 -19.92
C ASN A 96 -23.29 -10.01 -20.72
N ASN A 97 -22.65 -10.17 -21.86
CA ASN A 97 -22.78 -11.33 -22.74
C ASN A 97 -21.39 -11.94 -23.07
N LEU A 98 -21.34 -12.82 -24.04
CA LEU A 98 -20.14 -13.49 -24.52
C LEU A 98 -19.99 -13.30 -26.04
N LEU A 99 -20.27 -12.09 -26.50
CA LEU A 99 -20.12 -11.72 -27.91
C LEU A 99 -18.65 -11.80 -28.34
N GLU A 100 -18.42 -12.24 -29.58
CA GLU A 100 -17.10 -12.58 -30.09
C GLU A 100 -16.72 -11.76 -31.33
N GLY A 101 -15.40 -11.66 -31.54
CA GLY A 101 -14.81 -11.09 -32.77
C GLY A 101 -15.01 -9.59 -32.93
N PRO A 102 -14.71 -9.08 -34.15
CA PRO A 102 -14.84 -7.66 -34.40
C PRO A 102 -16.30 -7.23 -34.53
N LEU A 103 -16.55 -5.97 -34.16
CA LEU A 103 -17.84 -5.33 -34.33
C LEU A 103 -18.08 -5.01 -35.81
N PRO A 104 -19.30 -5.24 -36.35
CA PRO A 104 -19.65 -4.87 -37.72
C PRO A 104 -19.70 -3.34 -37.82
N LYS A 105 -19.18 -2.76 -38.92
CA LYS A 105 -19.17 -1.31 -39.14
C LYS A 105 -20.58 -0.71 -39.15
N GLU A 106 -21.58 -1.48 -39.59
CA GLU A 106 -22.99 -1.12 -39.65
C GLU A 106 -23.54 -0.70 -38.28
N LEU A 107 -22.99 -1.26 -37.20
CA LEU A 107 -23.35 -0.93 -35.82
C LEU A 107 -23.06 0.54 -35.45
N PHE A 108 -22.15 1.19 -36.18
CA PHE A 108 -21.70 2.57 -35.93
C PHE A 108 -22.25 3.57 -36.96
N GLN A 109 -23.33 3.22 -37.68
CA GLN A 109 -23.93 4.04 -38.73
C GLN A 109 -25.40 4.37 -38.48
N PHE A 110 -25.92 4.06 -37.30
CA PHE A 110 -27.30 4.33 -36.92
C PHE A 110 -27.54 5.83 -36.68
N SER A 111 -28.34 6.47 -37.55
CA SER A 111 -28.60 7.91 -37.45
C SER A 111 -29.53 8.33 -36.31
N LYS A 112 -30.31 7.38 -35.76
CA LYS A 112 -31.29 7.61 -34.66
C LYS A 112 -30.87 7.07 -33.32
N LEU A 113 -29.80 6.27 -33.26
CA LEU A 113 -29.37 5.61 -32.01
C LEU A 113 -28.91 6.63 -30.97
N GLU A 114 -29.48 6.51 -29.78
CA GLU A 114 -29.14 7.33 -28.62
C GLU A 114 -28.24 6.57 -27.59
N GLU A 115 -28.41 5.26 -27.48
CA GLU A 115 -27.67 4.47 -26.52
C GLU A 115 -27.11 3.19 -27.13
N LEU A 116 -25.79 2.97 -26.96
CA LEU A 116 -25.09 1.73 -27.34
C LEU A 116 -24.29 1.20 -26.15
N TRP A 117 -24.71 0.02 -25.64
CA TRP A 117 -24.13 -0.65 -24.49
C TRP A 117 -23.54 -2.01 -24.90
N LEU A 118 -22.22 -2.15 -24.81
CA LEU A 118 -21.48 -3.38 -25.16
C LEU A 118 -20.63 -3.93 -24.01
N THR A 119 -20.77 -3.37 -22.83
CA THR A 119 -19.93 -3.64 -21.66
C THR A 119 -19.87 -5.11 -21.26
N ASN A 120 -18.75 -5.53 -20.68
CA ASN A 120 -18.55 -6.83 -20.04
C ASN A 120 -18.80 -8.03 -20.97
N GLN A 121 -17.97 -8.11 -22.02
CA GLN A 121 -17.91 -9.25 -22.94
C GLN A 121 -16.71 -10.12 -22.57
N ARG A 122 -16.88 -10.95 -21.53
CA ARG A 122 -15.79 -11.75 -20.93
C ARG A 122 -16.26 -13.15 -20.61
N THR A 123 -15.33 -14.12 -20.65
CA THR A 123 -15.57 -15.49 -20.15
C THR A 123 -16.02 -15.48 -18.70
N GLN A 124 -16.70 -16.55 -18.27
CA GLN A 124 -17.05 -16.70 -16.86
C GLN A 124 -15.77 -16.87 -16.01
N ALA A 125 -15.82 -16.41 -14.75
CA ALA A 125 -14.72 -16.59 -13.83
C ALA A 125 -14.52 -18.08 -13.53
N GLU A 126 -13.32 -18.61 -13.81
CA GLU A 126 -12.86 -19.90 -13.34
C GLU A 126 -11.81 -19.68 -12.25
N GLU A 127 -11.82 -20.53 -11.22
CA GLU A 127 -10.88 -20.42 -10.12
C GLU A 127 -9.42 -20.50 -10.64
N GLY A 128 -8.63 -19.47 -10.33
CA GLY A 128 -7.22 -19.37 -10.73
C GLY A 128 -6.95 -18.94 -12.17
N LYS A 129 -7.98 -18.65 -12.99
CA LYS A 129 -7.82 -18.13 -14.35
C LYS A 129 -8.28 -16.68 -14.48
N GLU A 130 -7.55 -15.89 -15.26
CA GLU A 130 -8.02 -14.55 -15.66
C GLU A 130 -9.17 -14.70 -16.65
N ARG A 131 -10.16 -13.79 -16.56
CA ARG A 131 -11.25 -13.72 -17.54
C ARG A 131 -10.70 -13.19 -18.86
N GLU A 132 -11.04 -13.86 -19.96
CA GLU A 132 -10.67 -13.43 -21.29
C GLU A 132 -11.78 -12.59 -21.92
N TYR A 133 -11.40 -11.52 -22.63
CA TYR A 133 -12.31 -10.73 -23.42
C TYR A 133 -12.66 -11.47 -24.72
N THR A 134 -13.94 -11.60 -25.00
CA THR A 134 -14.43 -12.31 -26.20
C THR A 134 -14.69 -11.37 -27.35
N LEU A 135 -15.22 -10.17 -27.10
CA LEU A 135 -15.44 -9.13 -28.09
C LEU A 135 -14.14 -8.39 -28.37
N THR A 136 -13.57 -8.56 -29.53
CA THR A 136 -12.24 -8.08 -29.91
C THR A 136 -12.27 -7.29 -31.22
N GLY A 137 -11.13 -6.75 -31.61
CA GLY A 137 -10.97 -5.98 -32.88
C GLY A 137 -10.99 -4.48 -32.65
N GLY A 138 -10.83 -3.72 -33.74
CA GLY A 138 -10.83 -2.27 -33.73
C GLY A 138 -12.20 -1.66 -33.95
N LEU A 139 -12.31 -0.39 -33.58
CA LEU A 139 -13.45 0.45 -33.98
C LEU A 139 -13.31 0.89 -35.46
N PRO A 140 -14.40 1.26 -36.15
CA PRO A 140 -14.31 1.84 -37.51
C PRO A 140 -13.54 3.18 -37.44
N ALA A 141 -13.02 3.65 -38.57
CA ALA A 141 -12.28 4.92 -38.63
C ALA A 141 -13.11 6.11 -38.13
N ILE A 142 -14.41 6.10 -38.40
CA ILE A 142 -15.36 7.16 -38.06
C ILE A 142 -16.56 6.51 -37.36
N ILE A 143 -16.99 7.07 -36.25
CA ILE A 143 -18.28 6.83 -35.63
C ILE A 143 -19.19 8.02 -35.95
N ASP A 144 -20.12 7.81 -36.91
CA ASP A 144 -21.05 8.83 -37.39
C ASP A 144 -22.47 8.52 -36.90
N MET A 145 -22.75 8.98 -35.68
CA MET A 145 -24.01 8.69 -34.98
C MET A 145 -24.52 9.99 -34.33
N PRO A 146 -25.23 10.82 -35.10
CA PRO A 146 -25.54 12.21 -34.73
C PRO A 146 -26.48 12.35 -33.54
N LYS A 147 -27.17 11.29 -33.12
CA LYS A 147 -28.08 11.29 -31.95
C LYS A 147 -27.51 10.56 -30.76
N LEU A 148 -26.34 9.94 -30.88
CA LEU A 148 -25.77 9.11 -29.82
C LEU A 148 -25.47 9.97 -28.57
N LYS A 149 -26.00 9.51 -27.42
CA LYS A 149 -25.84 10.09 -26.09
C LYS A 149 -24.93 9.27 -25.19
N ILE A 150 -24.96 7.93 -25.34
CA ILE A 150 -24.19 7.01 -24.51
C ILE A 150 -23.48 6.00 -25.40
N LEU A 151 -22.16 5.92 -25.24
CA LEU A 151 -21.32 4.89 -25.84
C LEU A 151 -20.54 4.17 -24.71
N GLU A 152 -20.89 2.92 -24.45
CA GLU A 152 -20.36 2.13 -23.36
C GLU A 152 -19.68 0.86 -23.90
N LEU A 153 -18.35 0.82 -23.82
CA LEU A 153 -17.48 -0.22 -24.37
C LEU A 153 -16.67 -0.96 -23.31
N SER A 154 -16.85 -0.62 -22.03
CA SER A 154 -16.02 -1.12 -20.93
C SER A 154 -15.95 -2.64 -20.86
N ASP A 155 -14.82 -3.17 -20.37
CA ASP A 155 -14.63 -4.61 -20.21
C ASP A 155 -14.80 -5.41 -21.50
N THR A 156 -14.24 -4.91 -22.59
CA THR A 156 -14.17 -5.58 -23.90
C THR A 156 -12.73 -5.64 -24.38
N GLY A 157 -12.45 -6.56 -25.30
CA GLY A 157 -11.15 -6.67 -25.97
C GLY A 157 -10.97 -5.74 -27.16
N ILE A 158 -11.68 -4.61 -27.18
CA ILE A 158 -11.57 -3.61 -28.26
C ILE A 158 -10.17 -2.99 -28.26
N THR A 159 -9.54 -2.96 -29.43
CA THR A 159 -8.15 -2.52 -29.65
C THR A 159 -8.05 -1.38 -30.65
N GLY A 160 -6.83 -0.87 -30.85
CA GLY A 160 -6.53 0.16 -31.85
C GLY A 160 -6.86 1.58 -31.39
N PRO A 161 -6.79 2.57 -32.30
CA PRO A 161 -7.11 3.95 -31.96
C PRO A 161 -8.62 4.14 -31.76
N LEU A 162 -8.98 5.10 -30.90
CA LEU A 162 -10.35 5.61 -30.87
C LEU A 162 -10.66 6.30 -32.18
N SER A 163 -11.86 6.07 -32.71
CA SER A 163 -12.38 6.63 -33.96
C SER A 163 -12.48 8.16 -33.93
N GLU A 164 -12.54 8.78 -35.13
CA GLU A 164 -13.11 10.12 -35.25
C GLU A 164 -14.57 10.11 -34.80
N MET A 165 -14.92 10.96 -33.83
CA MET A 165 -16.24 11.02 -33.20
C MET A 165 -17.09 12.11 -33.89
N LYS A 166 -18.08 11.71 -34.70
CA LYS A 166 -19.13 12.59 -35.23
C LYS A 166 -20.44 12.38 -34.47
N THR A 167 -20.37 12.64 -33.18
CA THR A 167 -21.43 12.35 -32.19
C THR A 167 -21.73 13.60 -31.35
N PRO A 168 -22.30 14.68 -31.94
CA PRO A 168 -22.44 15.99 -31.26
C PRO A 168 -23.36 15.96 -30.05
N GLU A 169 -24.21 14.95 -29.90
CA GLU A 169 -25.11 14.76 -28.78
C GLU A 169 -24.51 13.90 -27.66
N LEU A 170 -23.27 13.38 -27.82
CA LEU A 170 -22.69 12.45 -26.88
C LEU A 170 -22.48 13.09 -25.50
N LEU A 171 -23.07 12.44 -24.49
CA LEU A 171 -22.98 12.82 -23.07
C LEU A 171 -21.98 11.97 -22.33
N GLN A 172 -21.91 10.67 -22.66
CA GLN A 172 -21.11 9.70 -21.94
C GLN A 172 -20.32 8.79 -22.89
N PHE A 173 -19.02 8.73 -22.66
CA PHE A 173 -18.09 7.77 -23.26
C PHE A 173 -17.37 6.98 -22.19
N GLN A 174 -17.48 5.65 -22.22
CA GLN A 174 -16.74 4.77 -21.34
C GLN A 174 -16.05 3.64 -22.12
N ALA A 175 -14.79 3.42 -21.81
CA ALA A 175 -13.97 2.34 -22.35
C ALA A 175 -12.98 1.82 -21.29
N ASN A 176 -13.49 1.55 -20.09
CA ASN A 176 -12.69 1.00 -18.99
C ASN A 176 -12.23 -0.42 -19.34
N ASN A 177 -10.99 -0.78 -18.98
CA ASN A 177 -10.39 -2.07 -19.31
C ASN A 177 -10.36 -2.43 -20.80
N CYS A 178 -10.49 -1.46 -21.70
CA CYS A 178 -10.28 -1.64 -23.14
C CYS A 178 -8.82 -1.43 -23.50
N THR A 179 -8.37 -2.06 -24.58
CA THR A 179 -6.99 -1.95 -25.06
C THR A 179 -6.83 -0.90 -26.16
N LEU A 180 -7.48 0.26 -25.99
CA LEU A 180 -7.35 1.39 -26.91
C LEU A 180 -5.89 1.87 -26.97
N GLY A 181 -5.38 2.09 -28.18
CA GLY A 181 -3.99 2.52 -28.41
C GLY A 181 -3.79 4.03 -28.31
N SER A 182 -4.78 4.83 -28.70
CA SER A 182 -4.76 6.29 -28.64
C SER A 182 -6.18 6.87 -28.69
N LEU A 183 -6.33 8.13 -28.29
CA LEU A 183 -7.57 8.88 -28.44
C LEU A 183 -7.52 9.75 -29.71
N HIS A 184 -8.62 9.77 -30.47
CA HIS A 184 -8.75 10.74 -31.58
C HIS A 184 -9.07 12.12 -30.97
N PRO A 185 -8.48 13.22 -31.49
CA PRO A 185 -8.69 14.58 -30.96
C PRO A 185 -10.15 15.03 -30.88
N SER A 186 -11.01 14.50 -31.74
CA SER A 186 -12.44 14.85 -31.75
C SER A 186 -13.19 14.57 -30.48
N ILE A 187 -12.71 13.65 -29.62
CA ILE A 187 -13.34 13.40 -28.33
C ILE A 187 -13.31 14.63 -27.41
N TRP A 188 -12.29 15.48 -27.57
CA TRP A 188 -12.12 16.73 -26.83
C TRP A 188 -12.90 17.92 -27.45
N GLU A 189 -13.59 17.67 -28.57
CA GLU A 189 -14.37 18.66 -29.29
C GLU A 189 -15.89 18.46 -29.18
N LEU A 190 -16.31 17.47 -28.37
CA LEU A 190 -17.71 17.11 -28.19
C LEU A 190 -18.40 18.14 -27.26
N PRO A 191 -19.39 18.91 -27.77
CA PRO A 191 -19.89 20.10 -27.07
C PRO A 191 -20.80 19.77 -25.89
N LYS A 192 -21.33 18.54 -25.80
CA LYS A 192 -22.26 18.10 -24.75
C LYS A 192 -21.68 17.05 -23.83
N ILE A 193 -20.44 16.64 -24.02
CA ILE A 193 -19.82 15.56 -23.25
C ILE A 193 -19.75 15.93 -21.75
N ILE A 194 -20.27 15.07 -20.89
CA ILE A 194 -20.25 15.25 -19.43
C ILE A 194 -19.38 14.20 -18.74
N PHE A 195 -19.14 13.06 -19.40
CA PHE A 195 -18.40 11.96 -18.80
C PHE A 195 -17.43 11.30 -19.81
N ILE A 196 -16.16 11.21 -19.45
CA ILE A 196 -15.16 10.39 -20.16
C ILE A 196 -14.49 9.46 -19.13
N GLY A 197 -14.58 8.14 -19.35
CA GLY A 197 -13.99 7.11 -18.48
C GLY A 197 -13.14 6.11 -19.25
N ILE A 198 -11.82 6.08 -18.96
CA ILE A 198 -10.86 5.12 -19.50
C ILE A 198 -9.93 4.72 -18.35
N GLN A 199 -10.35 3.75 -17.57
CA GLN A 199 -9.63 3.34 -16.37
C GLN A 199 -9.30 1.85 -16.38
N LEU A 200 -8.21 1.51 -15.74
CA LEU A 200 -7.90 0.13 -15.38
C LEU A 200 -8.78 -0.27 -14.19
N GLY A 201 -9.57 -1.32 -14.36
CA GLY A 201 -10.35 -1.92 -13.28
C GLY A 201 -9.58 -3.03 -12.56
N GLU A 202 -10.17 -4.21 -12.48
CA GLU A 202 -9.60 -5.39 -11.80
C GLU A 202 -8.40 -6.02 -12.53
N SER A 203 -8.16 -5.67 -13.79
CA SER A 203 -7.02 -6.18 -14.56
C SER A 203 -5.70 -5.68 -13.95
N LYS A 204 -4.69 -6.58 -13.89
CA LYS A 204 -3.34 -6.25 -13.42
C LYS A 204 -2.44 -5.69 -14.54
N LYS A 205 -2.88 -5.75 -15.80
CA LYS A 205 -2.07 -5.32 -16.95
C LYS A 205 -2.39 -3.86 -17.29
N PRO A 206 -1.38 -2.97 -17.33
CA PRO A 206 -1.58 -1.58 -17.74
C PRO A 206 -2.25 -1.46 -19.10
N LEU A 207 -3.10 -0.46 -19.27
CA LEU A 207 -3.75 -0.17 -20.55
C LEU A 207 -2.72 0.42 -21.54
N PRO A 208 -2.77 0.04 -22.83
CA PRO A 208 -1.80 0.47 -23.83
C PRO A 208 -2.00 1.89 -24.33
N LEU A 209 -2.99 2.63 -23.82
CA LEU A 209 -3.34 3.97 -24.26
C LEU A 209 -2.13 4.91 -24.25
N LYS A 210 -1.87 5.58 -25.37
CA LYS A 210 -0.80 6.56 -25.56
C LYS A 210 -1.37 7.92 -25.91
N GLY A 211 -0.61 8.96 -25.63
CA GLY A 211 -0.96 10.35 -25.97
C GLY A 211 -0.89 11.26 -24.77
N GLU A 212 -1.53 12.38 -24.89
CA GLU A 212 -1.59 13.45 -23.89
C GLU A 212 -2.99 14.09 -23.83
N LEU A 213 -3.25 14.85 -22.77
CA LEU A 213 -4.45 15.67 -22.68
C LEU A 213 -4.42 16.81 -23.72
N PRO A 214 -5.57 17.29 -24.20
CA PRO A 214 -5.60 18.43 -25.13
C PRO A 214 -5.09 19.69 -24.44
N LYS A 215 -4.42 20.54 -25.18
CA LYS A 215 -3.92 21.82 -24.63
C LYS A 215 -5.05 22.81 -24.28
N ASP A 216 -6.23 22.63 -24.88
CA ASP A 216 -7.40 23.48 -24.65
C ASP A 216 -8.67 22.65 -24.45
N PHE A 217 -9.32 22.84 -23.30
CA PHE A 217 -10.58 22.19 -22.91
C PHE A 217 -11.84 23.06 -23.20
N SER A 218 -11.73 24.17 -23.90
CA SER A 218 -12.86 25.10 -24.10
C SER A 218 -14.03 24.48 -24.86
N LYS A 219 -13.77 23.50 -25.75
CA LYS A 219 -14.81 22.83 -26.54
C LYS A 219 -15.58 21.75 -25.76
N CYS A 220 -15.02 21.21 -24.68
CA CYS A 220 -15.68 20.25 -23.79
C CYS A 220 -15.90 20.80 -22.37
N ALA A 221 -16.24 22.08 -22.27
CA ALA A 221 -16.45 22.78 -21.00
C ALA A 221 -17.60 22.24 -20.16
N THR A 222 -18.50 21.43 -20.73
CA THR A 222 -19.60 20.73 -20.04
C THR A 222 -19.17 19.55 -19.21
N LEU A 223 -17.89 19.12 -19.31
CA LEU A 223 -17.37 17.93 -18.67
C LEU A 223 -17.51 18.00 -17.14
N GLN A 224 -18.11 16.95 -16.56
CA GLN A 224 -18.31 16.79 -15.13
C GLN A 224 -17.42 15.71 -14.54
N THR A 225 -17.09 14.69 -15.33
CA THR A 225 -16.17 13.63 -14.92
C THR A 225 -15.18 13.37 -16.04
N LEU A 226 -13.90 13.45 -15.68
CA LEU A 226 -12.79 12.97 -16.50
C LEU A 226 -11.98 11.96 -15.70
N ALA A 227 -11.96 10.71 -16.16
CA ALA A 227 -11.28 9.63 -15.49
C ALA A 227 -10.40 8.88 -16.49
N ILE A 228 -9.09 9.10 -16.41
CA ILE A 228 -8.07 8.35 -17.18
C ILE A 228 -7.05 7.79 -16.21
N GLY A 229 -6.93 6.46 -16.17
CA GLY A 229 -6.04 5.81 -15.20
C GLY A 229 -5.61 4.42 -15.62
N GLY A 230 -4.47 3.95 -15.11
CA GLY A 230 -3.88 2.69 -15.53
C GLY A 230 -3.23 2.73 -16.92
N CYS A 231 -2.93 3.93 -17.42
CA CYS A 231 -2.42 4.20 -18.77
C CYS A 231 -1.00 4.83 -18.69
N PRO A 232 0.07 4.07 -18.39
CA PRO A 232 1.40 4.64 -18.12
C PRO A 232 2.04 5.35 -19.34
N ASN A 233 1.51 5.16 -20.52
CA ASN A 233 1.97 5.82 -21.74
C ASN A 233 1.07 7.01 -22.18
N PHE A 234 0.02 7.31 -21.42
CA PHE A 234 -0.77 8.53 -21.58
C PHE A 234 -0.20 9.58 -20.62
N VAL A 235 0.71 10.38 -21.16
CA VAL A 235 1.66 11.19 -20.39
C VAL A 235 1.48 12.69 -20.67
N GLY A 236 2.40 13.52 -20.16
CA GLY A 236 2.41 14.96 -20.36
C GLY A 236 1.86 15.73 -19.17
N GLU A 237 1.87 17.04 -19.29
CA GLU A 237 1.41 17.94 -18.23
C GLU A 237 -0.12 18.00 -18.16
N ILE A 238 -0.64 18.28 -16.97
CA ILE A 238 -2.06 18.62 -16.79
C ILE A 238 -2.23 20.06 -17.23
N PRO A 239 -2.96 20.35 -18.32
CA PRO A 239 -3.07 21.71 -18.83
C PRO A 239 -3.97 22.58 -17.95
N ALA A 240 -3.55 23.82 -17.67
CA ALA A 240 -4.34 24.78 -16.91
C ALA A 240 -5.74 25.02 -17.49
N SER A 241 -5.88 24.86 -18.81
CA SER A 241 -7.16 25.03 -19.52
C SER A 241 -8.25 24.04 -19.07
N ILE A 242 -7.90 22.93 -18.38
CA ILE A 242 -8.89 22.00 -17.83
C ILE A 242 -9.85 22.71 -16.86
N ALA A 243 -9.40 23.79 -16.22
CA ALA A 243 -10.21 24.62 -15.35
C ALA A 243 -11.38 25.35 -16.05
N LYS A 244 -11.40 25.37 -17.41
CA LYS A 244 -12.56 25.82 -18.20
C LYS A 244 -13.77 24.91 -18.03
N CYS A 245 -13.57 23.66 -17.61
CA CYS A 245 -14.64 22.70 -17.26
C CYS A 245 -15.21 23.05 -15.88
N THR A 246 -15.89 24.18 -15.75
CA THR A 246 -16.37 24.70 -14.46
C THR A 246 -17.44 23.83 -13.78
N GLN A 247 -18.03 22.88 -14.51
CA GLN A 247 -18.99 21.91 -13.99
C GLN A 247 -18.31 20.62 -13.48
N MET A 248 -16.98 20.51 -13.56
CA MET A 248 -16.24 19.33 -13.14
C MET A 248 -16.51 19.00 -11.69
N GLN A 249 -16.90 17.75 -11.43
CA GLN A 249 -17.14 17.17 -10.13
C GLN A 249 -16.08 16.15 -9.76
N GLN A 250 -15.57 15.41 -10.77
CA GLN A 250 -14.57 14.37 -10.55
C GLN A 250 -13.46 14.47 -11.61
N LEU A 251 -12.23 14.65 -11.14
CA LEU A 251 -11.04 14.64 -11.97
C LEU A 251 -10.09 13.57 -11.47
N LEU A 252 -9.95 12.49 -12.25
CA LEU A 252 -9.09 11.35 -11.96
C LEU A 252 -8.10 11.17 -13.11
N LEU A 253 -6.85 11.56 -12.88
CA LEU A 253 -5.75 11.44 -13.84
C LEU A 253 -4.59 10.73 -13.16
N GLN A 254 -4.30 9.49 -13.57
CA GLN A 254 -3.33 8.62 -12.89
C GLN A 254 -2.40 7.91 -13.87
N ASN A 255 -1.15 7.67 -13.42
CA ASN A 255 -0.14 6.84 -14.08
C ASN A 255 0.53 7.46 -15.33
N GLY A 256 1.03 8.67 -15.27
CA GLY A 256 1.87 9.15 -16.35
C GLY A 256 2.06 10.66 -16.46
N HIS A 257 1.27 11.43 -15.74
CA HIS A 257 1.35 12.89 -15.84
C HIS A 257 2.58 13.46 -15.16
N THR A 258 3.15 14.51 -15.77
CA THR A 258 4.37 15.22 -15.33
C THR A 258 4.09 16.69 -15.09
N GLY A 259 5.13 17.44 -14.74
CA GLY A 259 5.02 18.88 -14.49
C GLY A 259 4.45 19.20 -13.12
N THR A 260 3.68 20.28 -13.02
CA THR A 260 3.12 20.77 -11.75
C THR A 260 1.60 20.59 -11.70
N ILE A 261 1.03 20.62 -10.50
CA ILE A 261 -0.42 20.73 -10.35
C ILE A 261 -0.82 22.15 -10.74
N PRO A 262 -1.69 22.36 -11.77
CA PRO A 262 -2.09 23.70 -12.16
C PRO A 262 -2.89 24.38 -11.04
N LYS A 263 -2.47 25.57 -10.64
CA LYS A 263 -3.18 26.37 -9.63
C LYS A 263 -4.61 26.72 -10.05
N GLU A 264 -4.88 26.81 -11.34
CA GLU A 264 -6.18 27.08 -11.94
C GLU A 264 -7.22 26.03 -11.54
N LEU A 265 -6.81 24.79 -11.16
CA LEU A 265 -7.72 23.79 -10.60
C LEU A 265 -8.52 24.34 -9.38
N GLY A 266 -7.92 25.24 -8.59
CA GLY A 266 -8.60 25.92 -7.48
C GLY A 266 -9.82 26.76 -7.88
N THR A 267 -10.06 27.02 -9.17
CA THR A 267 -11.25 27.69 -9.66
C THR A 267 -12.45 26.75 -9.90
N MET A 268 -12.22 25.43 -9.89
CA MET A 268 -13.21 24.39 -10.20
C MET A 268 -14.10 24.09 -8.97
N LYS A 269 -14.92 25.05 -8.55
CA LYS A 269 -15.67 25.03 -7.28
C LYS A 269 -16.65 23.87 -7.09
N ASN A 270 -16.93 23.10 -8.14
CA ASN A 270 -17.82 21.94 -8.09
C ASN A 270 -17.07 20.61 -7.85
N LEU A 271 -15.74 20.63 -7.80
CA LEU A 271 -14.96 19.42 -7.54
C LEU A 271 -15.31 18.80 -6.17
N VAL A 272 -15.64 17.52 -6.22
CA VAL A 272 -15.89 16.63 -5.09
C VAL A 272 -14.74 15.63 -4.94
N LEU A 273 -14.15 15.20 -6.05
CA LEU A 273 -13.03 14.27 -6.10
C LEU A 273 -11.91 14.82 -6.99
N LEU A 274 -10.72 14.95 -6.43
CA LEU A 274 -9.47 15.23 -7.15
C LEU A 274 -8.48 14.09 -6.89
N ALA A 275 -8.23 13.26 -7.89
CA ALA A 275 -7.31 12.12 -7.82
C ALA A 275 -6.21 12.28 -8.86
N LEU A 276 -5.05 12.75 -8.43
CA LEU A 276 -3.84 12.89 -9.22
C LEU A 276 -2.71 11.99 -8.67
N ALA A 277 -3.08 10.93 -7.98
CA ALA A 277 -2.12 10.00 -7.40
C ALA A 277 -1.40 9.16 -8.46
N ASN A 278 -0.20 8.65 -8.10
CA ASN A 278 0.58 7.77 -8.95
C ASN A 278 0.96 8.42 -10.30
N ASN A 279 1.52 9.61 -10.23
CA ASN A 279 2.05 10.38 -11.35
C ASN A 279 3.51 10.79 -11.06
N HIS A 280 4.06 11.67 -11.89
CA HIS A 280 5.38 12.28 -11.74
C HIS A 280 5.26 13.80 -11.51
N LEU A 281 4.24 14.22 -10.76
CA LEU A 281 4.00 15.63 -10.48
C LEU A 281 5.04 16.15 -9.49
N THR A 282 5.55 17.33 -9.78
CA THR A 282 6.63 17.99 -9.03
C THR A 282 6.18 19.32 -8.44
N ALA A 283 7.10 20.04 -7.78
CA ALA A 283 6.88 21.31 -7.10
C ALA A 283 5.90 21.21 -5.91
N GLU A 284 5.44 22.35 -5.44
CA GLU A 284 4.58 22.45 -4.26
C GLU A 284 3.10 22.20 -4.61
N ILE A 285 2.33 21.84 -3.60
CA ILE A 285 0.87 21.78 -3.71
C ILE A 285 0.34 23.21 -3.80
N PRO A 286 -0.39 23.60 -4.86
CA PRO A 286 -0.91 24.97 -4.99
C PRO A 286 -1.87 25.34 -3.86
N GLU A 287 -1.66 26.51 -3.26
CA GLU A 287 -2.55 27.02 -2.21
C GLU A 287 -3.98 27.24 -2.68
N GLU A 288 -4.17 27.49 -3.98
CA GLU A 288 -5.47 27.69 -4.59
C GLU A 288 -6.39 26.46 -4.49
N LEU A 289 -5.82 25.26 -4.27
CA LEU A 289 -6.63 24.06 -4.02
C LEU A 289 -7.49 24.19 -2.76
N GLY A 290 -7.07 25.01 -1.78
CA GLY A 290 -7.89 25.35 -0.60
C GLY A 290 -9.22 26.06 -0.92
N ASN A 291 -9.39 26.51 -2.15
CA ASN A 291 -10.65 27.09 -2.63
C ASN A 291 -11.72 26.05 -3.01
N LEU A 292 -11.40 24.76 -3.05
CA LEU A 292 -12.28 23.66 -3.47
C LEU A 292 -13.17 23.18 -2.31
N THR A 293 -13.99 24.07 -1.76
CA THR A 293 -14.72 23.84 -0.50
C THR A 293 -15.73 22.69 -0.53
N LYS A 294 -16.09 22.17 -1.71
CA LYS A 294 -16.93 20.98 -1.86
C LYS A 294 -16.12 19.66 -1.93
N LEU A 295 -14.79 19.75 -1.90
CA LEU A 295 -13.93 18.59 -2.07
C LEU A 295 -14.08 17.62 -0.88
N GLN A 296 -14.39 16.37 -1.19
CA GLN A 296 -14.51 15.28 -0.23
C GLN A 296 -13.33 14.31 -0.29
N GLN A 297 -12.66 14.23 -1.44
CA GLN A 297 -11.56 13.29 -1.63
C GLN A 297 -10.42 13.97 -2.38
N LEU A 298 -9.23 13.97 -1.77
CA LEU A 298 -8.00 14.51 -2.33
C LEU A 298 -6.92 13.44 -2.30
N TYR A 299 -6.54 12.95 -3.48
CA TYR A 299 -5.51 11.93 -3.65
C TYR A 299 -4.36 12.49 -4.48
N LEU A 300 -3.27 12.87 -3.83
CA LEU A 300 -2.03 13.36 -4.43
C LEU A 300 -0.85 12.43 -4.14
N GLY A 301 -1.08 11.28 -3.53
CA GLY A 301 -0.03 10.34 -3.15
C GLY A 301 0.73 9.77 -4.35
N MET A 302 1.94 9.23 -4.09
CA MET A 302 2.79 8.60 -5.12
C MET A 302 3.12 9.59 -6.25
N ASN A 303 3.69 10.74 -5.88
CA ASN A 303 4.21 11.78 -6.76
C ASN A 303 5.60 12.24 -6.26
N GLU A 304 6.09 13.34 -6.80
CA GLU A 304 7.35 13.96 -6.41
C GLU A 304 7.13 15.39 -5.85
N LEU A 305 5.99 15.59 -5.20
CA LEU A 305 5.61 16.89 -4.64
C LEU A 305 6.52 17.27 -3.48
N THR A 306 6.87 18.56 -3.40
CA THR A 306 7.80 19.16 -2.43
C THR A 306 7.12 20.26 -1.61
N GLY A 307 7.88 20.91 -0.72
CA GLY A 307 7.37 21.97 0.13
C GLY A 307 6.52 21.44 1.29
N THR A 308 5.65 22.29 1.83
CA THR A 308 4.79 21.98 2.97
C THR A 308 3.35 21.76 2.56
N ILE A 309 2.51 21.24 3.45
CA ILE A 309 1.07 21.23 3.23
C ILE A 309 0.54 22.66 3.33
N PRO A 310 -0.05 23.24 2.27
CA PRO A 310 -0.50 24.63 2.29
C PRO A 310 -1.59 24.89 3.36
N GLU A 311 -1.46 25.98 4.10
CA GLU A 311 -2.41 26.33 5.15
C GLU A 311 -3.83 26.54 4.62
N SER A 312 -3.98 27.00 3.38
CA SER A 312 -5.27 27.19 2.72
C SER A 312 -6.12 25.92 2.65
N LEU A 313 -5.50 24.73 2.69
CA LEU A 313 -6.23 23.46 2.66
C LEU A 313 -7.10 23.25 3.91
N GLN A 314 -6.90 24.01 5.00
CA GLN A 314 -7.80 24.00 6.16
C GLN A 314 -9.26 24.39 5.79
N ASN A 315 -9.47 25.05 4.65
CA ASN A 315 -10.81 25.42 4.16
C ASN A 315 -11.59 24.24 3.58
N LEU A 316 -10.95 23.09 3.35
CA LEU A 316 -11.58 21.89 2.80
C LEU A 316 -12.33 21.11 3.88
N THR A 317 -13.29 21.74 4.54
CA THR A 317 -13.98 21.21 5.72
C THR A 317 -14.84 19.98 5.45
N GLN A 318 -15.17 19.69 4.18
CA GLN A 318 -15.94 18.51 3.78
C GLN A 318 -15.03 17.31 3.42
N LEU A 319 -13.70 17.43 3.58
CA LEU A 319 -12.75 16.40 3.19
C LEU A 319 -12.91 15.17 4.09
N LYS A 320 -13.07 13.99 3.44
CA LYS A 320 -13.17 12.67 4.06
C LYS A 320 -11.91 11.83 3.85
N HIS A 321 -11.34 11.90 2.67
CA HIS A 321 -10.12 11.19 2.33
C HIS A 321 -9.03 12.18 1.94
N PHE A 322 -7.96 12.19 2.71
CA PHE A 322 -6.79 13.03 2.46
C PHE A 322 -5.55 12.16 2.33
N ASN A 323 -5.07 11.99 1.10
CA ASN A 323 -3.93 11.13 0.81
C ASN A 323 -2.82 11.90 0.08
N LEU A 324 -1.68 12.08 0.78
CA LEU A 324 -0.44 12.67 0.29
C LEU A 324 0.74 11.68 0.35
N LYS A 325 0.47 10.39 0.63
CA LYS A 325 1.49 9.36 0.87
C LYS A 325 2.51 9.29 -0.26
N LYS A 326 3.76 9.07 0.08
CA LYS A 326 4.86 8.84 -0.87
C LYS A 326 5.07 10.03 -1.81
N ASN A 327 5.53 11.12 -1.20
CA ASN A 327 5.99 12.35 -1.84
C ASN A 327 7.31 12.79 -1.20
N LYS A 328 7.73 14.03 -1.47
CA LYS A 328 8.90 14.67 -0.86
C LYS A 328 8.48 15.89 -0.01
N LEU A 329 7.31 15.81 0.61
CA LEU A 329 6.76 16.89 1.43
C LEU A 329 7.53 17.00 2.74
N THR A 330 7.73 18.23 3.21
CA THR A 330 8.58 18.58 4.36
C THR A 330 7.84 19.43 5.39
N GLY A 331 8.54 19.83 6.45
CA GLY A 331 8.02 20.68 7.51
C GLY A 331 7.27 19.93 8.61
N PRO A 332 6.68 20.64 9.57
CA PRO A 332 5.91 20.03 10.64
C PRO A 332 4.52 19.61 10.16
N LEU A 333 3.96 18.63 10.85
CA LEU A 333 2.57 18.22 10.65
C LEU A 333 1.61 19.37 11.08
N PRO A 334 0.70 19.85 10.19
CA PRO A 334 -0.12 21.01 10.51
C PRO A 334 -1.18 20.71 11.57
N GLU A 335 -1.23 21.54 12.62
CA GLU A 335 -2.23 21.40 13.68
C GLU A 335 -3.68 21.61 13.17
N TRP A 336 -3.87 22.48 12.16
CA TRP A 336 -5.18 22.80 11.60
C TRP A 336 -5.88 21.60 10.94
N ILE A 337 -5.17 20.50 10.62
CA ILE A 337 -5.79 19.26 10.14
C ILE A 337 -6.84 18.77 11.15
N GLY A 338 -6.63 18.99 12.45
CA GLY A 338 -7.61 18.70 13.49
C GLY A 338 -8.94 19.43 13.37
N LYS A 339 -9.07 20.49 12.55
CA LYS A 339 -10.32 21.18 12.24
C LYS A 339 -11.15 20.49 11.13
N MET A 340 -10.58 19.48 10.47
CA MET A 340 -11.23 18.76 9.39
C MET A 340 -12.01 17.57 9.97
N HIS A 341 -13.11 17.82 10.64
CA HIS A 341 -13.84 16.85 11.48
C HIS A 341 -14.37 15.63 10.73
N ASP A 342 -14.61 15.75 9.42
CA ASP A 342 -15.18 14.68 8.59
C ASP A 342 -14.15 13.70 7.98
N ILE A 343 -12.85 13.93 8.21
CA ILE A 343 -11.81 13.00 7.70
C ILE A 343 -12.01 11.62 8.31
N THR A 344 -12.09 10.63 7.42
CA THR A 344 -12.11 9.21 7.78
C THR A 344 -10.77 8.51 7.46
N LYS A 345 -10.02 9.04 6.48
CA LYS A 345 -8.70 8.53 6.11
C LYS A 345 -7.70 9.67 5.96
N LEU A 346 -6.68 9.67 6.79
CA LEU A 346 -5.54 10.58 6.74
C LEU A 346 -4.27 9.78 6.46
N ILE A 347 -3.81 9.82 5.22
CA ILE A 347 -2.73 8.98 4.69
C ILE A 347 -1.61 9.89 4.19
N ILE A 348 -0.62 10.17 5.03
CA ILE A 348 0.46 11.13 4.72
C ILE A 348 1.86 10.56 4.94
N GLY A 349 1.97 9.26 5.22
CA GLY A 349 3.23 8.55 5.37
C GLY A 349 4.13 8.59 4.14
N ASP A 350 5.35 8.07 4.25
CA ASP A 350 6.36 8.07 3.19
C ASP A 350 6.65 9.47 2.64
N ASN A 351 6.91 10.43 3.54
CA ASN A 351 7.29 11.81 3.26
C ASN A 351 8.47 12.23 4.16
N GLU A 352 8.85 13.50 4.09
CA GLU A 352 9.94 14.05 4.89
C GLU A 352 9.45 14.98 6.02
N PHE A 353 8.24 14.77 6.52
CA PHE A 353 7.70 15.53 7.64
C PHE A 353 8.52 15.30 8.90
N THR A 354 8.63 16.37 9.72
CA THR A 354 9.42 16.40 10.95
C THR A 354 8.57 16.93 12.13
N GLY A 355 9.17 16.96 13.33
CA GLY A 355 8.52 17.47 14.54
C GLY A 355 7.66 16.40 15.22
N THR A 356 6.64 16.83 15.93
CA THR A 356 5.77 15.96 16.73
C THR A 356 4.40 15.77 16.08
N ILE A 357 3.70 14.72 16.50
CA ILE A 357 2.31 14.51 16.09
C ILE A 357 1.43 15.52 16.84
N PRO A 358 0.59 16.35 16.16
CA PRO A 358 -0.25 17.32 16.84
C PRO A 358 -1.37 16.66 17.66
N ALA A 359 -1.38 16.88 18.97
CA ALA A 359 -2.41 16.33 19.86
C ALA A 359 -3.83 16.75 19.48
N LYS A 360 -3.99 17.95 18.91
CA LYS A 360 -5.27 18.52 18.48
C LYS A 360 -5.93 17.81 17.29
N TRP A 361 -5.24 16.85 16.66
CA TRP A 361 -5.89 16.00 15.66
C TRP A 361 -6.94 15.09 16.28
N ALA A 362 -6.71 14.65 17.51
CA ALA A 362 -7.67 13.83 18.22
C ALA A 362 -8.76 14.70 18.91
N PRO A 363 -9.99 14.19 19.08
CA PRO A 363 -11.04 14.87 19.80
C PRO A 363 -10.71 15.04 21.29
N VAL A 364 -11.34 15.99 21.97
CA VAL A 364 -11.33 16.07 23.43
C VAL A 364 -11.99 14.84 24.04
N ALA A 365 -11.73 14.56 25.31
CA ALA A 365 -12.37 13.45 25.98
C ALA A 365 -13.91 13.66 26.06
N LYS A 366 -14.64 12.56 26.10
CA LYS A 366 -16.10 12.59 26.20
C LYS A 366 -16.53 13.32 27.46
N GLY A 367 -17.28 14.38 27.30
CA GLY A 367 -17.79 15.22 28.40
C GLY A 367 -16.96 16.49 28.64
N GLU A 368 -15.83 16.66 27.97
CA GLU A 368 -15.08 17.91 27.97
C GLU A 368 -15.62 18.90 26.92
N GLU A 369 -15.39 20.20 27.17
CA GLU A 369 -15.75 21.24 26.22
C GLU A 369 -14.89 21.21 24.99
N SER A 370 -15.51 21.27 23.80
CA SER A 370 -14.81 21.25 22.51
C SER A 370 -13.92 22.49 22.36
N ASP A 371 -12.66 22.25 22.01
CA ASP A 371 -11.69 23.31 21.67
C ASP A 371 -11.70 23.67 20.16
N GLY A 372 -12.69 23.16 19.40
CA GLY A 372 -12.81 23.38 17.96
C GLY A 372 -11.89 22.51 17.12
N TYR A 373 -11.23 21.52 17.72
CA TYR A 373 -10.34 20.55 17.08
C TYR A 373 -10.82 19.13 17.34
N GLY A 374 -10.31 18.20 16.54
CA GLY A 374 -10.54 16.76 16.67
C GLY A 374 -11.24 16.15 15.47
N ILE A 375 -10.60 15.17 14.88
CA ILE A 375 -11.13 14.38 13.75
C ILE A 375 -11.99 13.26 14.33
N ASN A 376 -13.29 13.50 14.45
CA ASN A 376 -14.18 12.58 15.17
C ASN A 376 -14.45 11.25 14.48
N ARG A 377 -14.18 11.15 13.17
CA ARG A 377 -14.54 9.99 12.31
C ARG A 377 -13.33 9.29 11.72
N LEU A 378 -12.14 9.52 12.28
CA LEU A 378 -10.91 8.94 11.75
C LEU A 378 -10.89 7.43 11.93
N LEU A 379 -10.87 6.70 10.82
CA LEU A 379 -10.78 5.24 10.74
C LEU A 379 -9.36 4.77 10.43
N GLU A 380 -8.66 5.49 9.57
CA GLU A 380 -7.33 5.12 9.11
C GLU A 380 -6.37 6.30 9.22
N LEU A 381 -5.27 6.11 9.96
CA LEU A 381 -4.17 7.08 10.10
C LEU A 381 -2.86 6.44 9.66
N ASP A 382 -2.23 7.00 8.63
CA ASP A 382 -0.92 6.57 8.16
C ASP A 382 0.11 7.71 8.22
N LEU A 383 1.02 7.58 9.18
CA LEU A 383 2.20 8.43 9.42
C LEU A 383 3.49 7.61 9.31
N ALA A 384 3.46 6.46 8.61
CA ALA A 384 4.62 5.58 8.49
C ALA A 384 5.74 6.25 7.69
N ASN A 385 6.99 5.89 8.01
CA ASN A 385 8.19 6.33 7.29
C ASN A 385 8.34 7.87 7.23
N LEU A 386 8.11 8.52 8.37
CA LEU A 386 8.33 9.96 8.57
C LEU A 386 9.57 10.21 9.44
N LYS A 387 9.99 11.47 9.54
CA LYS A 387 11.11 11.89 10.40
C LYS A 387 10.61 12.61 11.66
N LEU A 388 9.64 11.99 12.33
CA LEU A 388 9.00 12.56 13.52
C LEU A 388 9.86 12.37 14.77
N SER A 389 9.41 12.95 15.87
CA SER A 389 10.01 12.84 17.20
C SER A 389 8.93 12.93 18.27
N GLY A 390 9.33 12.66 19.53
CA GLY A 390 8.41 12.72 20.66
C GLY A 390 7.57 11.47 20.80
N GLU A 391 6.48 11.59 21.53
CA GLU A 391 5.61 10.50 21.93
C GLU A 391 4.27 10.51 21.18
N LEU A 392 3.56 9.39 21.21
CA LEU A 392 2.17 9.36 20.76
C LEU A 392 1.32 10.20 21.73
N PRO A 393 0.62 11.26 21.24
CA PRO A 393 -0.12 12.14 22.14
C PRO A 393 -1.20 11.40 22.94
N GLU A 394 -1.28 11.65 24.23
CA GLU A 394 -2.27 10.99 25.11
C GLU A 394 -3.71 11.15 24.61
N ARG A 395 -4.03 12.33 24.07
CA ARG A 395 -5.34 12.65 23.49
C ARG A 395 -5.75 11.70 22.35
N PHE A 396 -4.81 11.01 21.71
CA PHE A 396 -5.10 10.03 20.64
C PHE A 396 -5.90 8.82 21.14
N GLY A 397 -5.85 8.52 22.44
CA GLY A 397 -6.74 7.54 23.04
C GLY A 397 -8.24 7.85 22.87
N ASN A 398 -8.60 9.07 22.52
CA ASN A 398 -9.98 9.46 22.25
C ASN A 398 -10.45 9.13 20.82
N PHE A 399 -9.58 8.57 19.96
CA PHE A 399 -9.97 8.02 18.66
C PHE A 399 -10.65 6.66 18.81
N THR A 400 -11.88 6.65 19.31
CA THR A 400 -12.62 5.41 19.63
C THR A 400 -13.04 4.60 18.42
N SER A 401 -13.15 5.22 17.22
CA SER A 401 -13.55 4.55 15.97
C SER A 401 -12.38 4.20 15.07
N MET A 402 -11.13 4.37 15.51
CA MET A 402 -9.95 4.09 14.69
C MET A 402 -9.81 2.58 14.43
N ASP A 403 -9.79 2.17 13.17
CA ASP A 403 -9.58 0.78 12.75
C ASP A 403 -8.10 0.47 12.49
N LYS A 404 -7.34 1.43 11.90
CA LYS A 404 -5.96 1.17 11.49
C LYS A 404 -5.02 2.33 11.80
N LEU A 405 -3.88 2.00 12.39
CA LEU A 405 -2.81 2.94 12.74
C LEU A 405 -1.47 2.47 12.20
N TRP A 406 -0.87 3.28 11.32
CA TRP A 406 0.51 3.09 10.84
C TRP A 406 1.35 4.29 11.29
N ILE A 407 2.24 4.04 12.26
CA ILE A 407 3.23 5.01 12.75
C ILE A 407 4.62 4.36 12.82
N ASN A 408 4.81 3.30 12.03
CA ASN A 408 6.07 2.58 11.97
C ASN A 408 7.16 3.40 11.29
N ASN A 409 8.42 3.17 11.69
CA ASN A 409 9.60 3.78 11.08
C ASN A 409 9.50 5.32 11.05
N SER A 410 9.08 5.92 12.18
CA SER A 410 8.77 7.36 12.23
C SER A 410 9.55 8.12 13.33
N GLY A 411 10.50 7.46 14.02
CA GLY A 411 11.35 8.09 15.02
C GLY A 411 10.66 8.41 16.35
N LEU A 412 9.48 7.84 16.59
CA LEU A 412 8.69 8.06 17.80
C LEU A 412 9.26 7.31 18.99
N SER A 413 8.97 7.78 20.20
CA SER A 413 9.47 7.26 21.48
C SER A 413 8.38 7.23 22.55
N GLY A 414 8.75 6.98 23.80
CA GLY A 414 7.84 6.94 24.94
C GLY A 414 7.06 5.64 25.03
N ASP A 415 6.02 5.62 25.85
CA ASP A 415 5.14 4.47 26.03
C ASP A 415 3.79 4.70 25.34
N PRO A 416 3.52 4.05 24.19
CA PRO A 416 2.24 4.22 23.49
C PRO A 416 1.12 3.37 24.07
N THR A 417 1.41 2.41 24.96
CA THR A 417 0.43 1.42 25.43
C THR A 417 -0.78 2.03 26.13
N PRO A 418 -0.64 3.04 27.03
CA PRO A 418 -1.81 3.67 27.66
C PRO A 418 -2.73 4.40 26.69
N VAL A 419 -2.20 4.85 25.54
CA VAL A 419 -2.97 5.52 24.48
C VAL A 419 -3.70 4.48 23.64
N LEU A 420 -2.96 3.46 23.18
CA LEU A 420 -3.51 2.42 22.31
C LEU A 420 -4.61 1.59 23.00
N GLN A 421 -4.50 1.39 24.31
CA GLN A 421 -5.50 0.69 25.13
C GLN A 421 -6.90 1.35 25.08
N LYS A 422 -6.97 2.64 24.85
CA LYS A 422 -8.23 3.40 24.76
C LYS A 422 -8.89 3.31 23.37
N MET A 423 -8.20 2.79 22.34
CA MET A 423 -8.68 2.68 20.96
C MET A 423 -9.41 1.34 20.76
N LEU A 424 -10.65 1.21 21.23
CA LEU A 424 -11.35 -0.06 21.37
C LEU A 424 -11.68 -0.77 20.04
N GLU A 425 -11.89 -0.04 18.94
CA GLU A 425 -12.25 -0.59 17.62
C GLU A 425 -11.02 -0.86 16.73
N ILE A 426 -9.79 -0.72 17.27
CA ILE A 426 -8.59 -0.85 16.45
C ILE A 426 -8.30 -2.29 16.05
N SER A 427 -8.22 -2.55 14.74
CA SER A 427 -7.95 -3.88 14.21
C SER A 427 -6.51 -4.10 13.75
N GLN A 428 -5.79 -3.03 13.42
CA GLN A 428 -4.44 -3.12 12.90
C GLN A 428 -3.54 -2.01 13.46
N ILE A 429 -2.46 -2.42 14.12
CA ILE A 429 -1.45 -1.53 14.71
C ILE A 429 -0.08 -1.86 14.12
N TYR A 430 0.54 -0.87 13.49
CA TYR A 430 1.90 -0.94 12.93
C TYR A 430 2.75 0.14 13.59
N ILE A 431 3.54 -0.26 14.60
CA ILE A 431 4.39 0.62 15.41
C ILE A 431 5.87 0.21 15.39
N GLN A 432 6.21 -0.75 14.51
CA GLN A 432 7.58 -1.26 14.41
C GLN A 432 8.60 -0.19 13.99
N ASN A 433 9.88 -0.45 14.28
CA ASN A 433 11.01 0.42 13.91
C ASN A 433 10.89 1.84 14.49
N ASN A 434 10.63 1.94 15.77
CA ASN A 434 10.62 3.18 16.53
C ASN A 434 11.50 3.05 17.78
N ASN A 435 11.40 3.98 18.69
CA ASN A 435 12.06 3.95 19.99
C ASN A 435 11.02 3.85 21.14
N PHE A 436 9.92 3.16 20.88
CA PHE A 436 8.88 2.93 21.89
C PHE A 436 9.36 1.99 22.99
N LYS A 437 8.90 2.22 24.19
CA LYS A 437 9.15 1.38 25.37
C LYS A 437 7.84 1.22 26.14
N GLY A 438 7.78 0.27 27.06
CA GLY A 438 6.60 0.07 27.89
C GLY A 438 6.18 -1.39 27.93
N ARG A 439 5.09 -1.65 28.64
CA ARG A 439 4.56 -2.99 28.83
C ARG A 439 3.57 -3.34 27.73
N LEU A 440 4.01 -4.12 26.75
CA LEU A 440 3.16 -4.53 25.63
C LEU A 440 2.08 -5.55 26.08
N ASP A 441 2.31 -6.30 27.15
CA ASP A 441 1.34 -7.20 27.76
C ASP A 441 0.04 -6.46 28.15
N ALA A 442 0.14 -5.22 28.63
CA ALA A 442 -1.02 -4.39 28.91
C ALA A 442 -1.92 -4.17 27.68
N LEU A 443 -1.35 -4.06 26.49
CA LEU A 443 -2.11 -3.95 25.24
C LEU A 443 -2.71 -5.29 24.81
N LEU A 444 -1.95 -6.38 25.00
CA LEU A 444 -2.41 -7.71 24.61
C LEU A 444 -3.41 -8.31 25.61
N ALA A 445 -3.37 -7.83 26.87
CA ALA A 445 -4.22 -8.31 27.95
C ALA A 445 -5.65 -7.75 27.98
N LEU A 446 -5.99 -6.78 27.15
CA LEU A 446 -7.31 -6.14 27.18
C LEU A 446 -8.42 -7.03 26.58
N GLU A 447 -9.44 -7.28 27.39
CA GLU A 447 -10.69 -7.87 26.91
C GLU A 447 -11.37 -6.99 25.87
N ASP A 448 -11.13 -5.67 25.95
CA ASP A 448 -11.76 -4.64 25.14
C ASP A 448 -11.18 -4.51 23.69
N LEU A 449 -10.01 -5.09 23.40
CA LEU A 449 -9.43 -5.10 22.05
C LEU A 449 -9.80 -6.37 21.26
N GLU A 450 -11.08 -6.72 21.24
CA GLU A 450 -11.58 -7.93 20.56
C GLU A 450 -11.32 -7.93 19.05
N ASP A 451 -11.26 -6.76 18.44
CA ASP A 451 -11.07 -6.58 17.00
C ASP A 451 -9.61 -6.59 16.55
N LEU A 452 -8.64 -6.59 17.47
CA LEU A 452 -7.23 -6.55 17.11
C LEU A 452 -6.80 -7.82 16.33
N ARG A 453 -6.42 -7.62 15.07
CA ARG A 453 -6.03 -8.67 14.12
C ARG A 453 -4.55 -8.66 13.78
N VAL A 454 -3.93 -7.49 13.82
CA VAL A 454 -2.53 -7.29 13.44
C VAL A 454 -1.85 -6.35 14.43
N LEU A 455 -0.74 -6.82 15.00
CA LEU A 455 0.15 -6.01 15.82
C LEU A 455 1.59 -6.23 15.37
N TYR A 456 2.18 -5.25 14.70
CA TYR A 456 3.60 -5.24 14.36
C TYR A 456 4.30 -4.21 15.22
N ALA A 457 5.02 -4.71 16.24
CA ALA A 457 5.73 -3.91 17.25
C ALA A 457 7.23 -4.23 17.30
N GLN A 458 7.75 -4.98 16.32
CA GLN A 458 9.17 -5.36 16.31
C GLN A 458 10.10 -4.15 16.18
N ASN A 459 11.34 -4.35 16.63
CA ASN A 459 12.40 -3.34 16.63
C ASN A 459 12.01 -2.08 17.40
N ASN A 460 11.76 -2.27 18.70
CA ASN A 460 11.48 -1.26 19.72
C ASN A 460 12.12 -1.70 21.06
N HIS A 461 11.65 -1.16 22.18
CA HIS A 461 12.06 -1.48 23.53
C HIS A 461 10.90 -1.94 24.42
N PHE A 462 9.94 -2.66 23.85
CA PHE A 462 8.82 -3.21 24.60
C PHE A 462 9.24 -4.39 25.47
N TYR A 463 8.48 -4.62 26.53
CA TYR A 463 8.65 -5.70 27.48
C TYR A 463 7.31 -6.11 28.11
N GLY A 464 7.34 -7.05 29.07
CA GLY A 464 6.19 -7.51 29.83
C GLY A 464 5.78 -8.94 29.46
N SER A 465 5.02 -9.59 30.34
CA SER A 465 4.63 -10.99 30.18
C SER A 465 3.61 -11.15 29.06
N ILE A 466 3.91 -11.95 28.06
CA ILE A 466 2.93 -12.33 27.03
C ILE A 466 2.21 -13.59 27.49
N GLU A 467 0.94 -13.44 27.85
CA GLU A 467 0.12 -14.49 28.40
C GLU A 467 -0.85 -15.05 27.35
N GLU A 468 -1.07 -16.37 27.41
CA GLU A 468 -2.25 -16.94 26.83
C GLU A 468 -3.44 -16.48 27.68
N ARG A 469 -4.37 -15.75 27.10
CA ARG A 469 -5.65 -15.53 27.77
C ARG A 469 -6.35 -16.86 27.86
N GLU A 470 -6.77 -17.24 29.06
CA GLU A 470 -7.78 -18.27 29.23
C GLU A 470 -9.02 -17.82 28.46
N PHE A 471 -9.20 -18.36 27.28
CA PHE A 471 -10.44 -18.23 26.56
C PHE A 471 -11.47 -19.04 27.34
N PRO A 472 -12.59 -18.46 27.80
CA PRO A 472 -13.62 -19.24 28.41
C PRO A 472 -14.06 -20.31 27.41
N SER A 473 -13.77 -21.57 27.75
CA SER A 473 -13.95 -22.73 26.89
C SER A 473 -15.41 -23.06 26.61
N ASP A 474 -16.40 -22.42 27.28
CA ASP A 474 -17.68 -23.09 27.50
C ASP A 474 -18.94 -22.31 27.13
N ALA A 475 -18.91 -21.06 26.69
CA ALA A 475 -20.16 -20.31 26.47
C ALA A 475 -20.44 -19.86 25.03
N TRP A 476 -19.44 -19.56 24.26
CA TRP A 476 -19.59 -19.15 22.85
C TRP A 476 -18.39 -19.68 22.08
N GLY A 477 -18.58 -20.69 21.29
CA GLY A 477 -17.55 -21.48 20.64
C GLY A 477 -16.34 -20.70 20.07
N PRO A 478 -15.30 -21.37 19.60
CA PRO A 478 -13.94 -20.85 19.35
C PRO A 478 -13.82 -19.79 18.24
N TYR A 479 -14.88 -19.11 17.90
CA TYR A 479 -14.98 -18.28 16.70
C TYR A 479 -14.59 -16.82 16.88
N TYR A 480 -14.57 -16.24 18.08
CA TYR A 480 -14.47 -14.79 18.26
C TYR A 480 -13.05 -14.19 18.28
N ARG A 481 -11.99 -14.97 18.52
CA ARG A 481 -10.60 -14.47 18.49
C ARG A 481 -9.73 -15.04 17.36
N PHE A 482 -10.28 -15.76 16.42
CA PHE A 482 -9.54 -16.38 15.31
C PHE A 482 -9.18 -15.45 14.15
N ASN A 483 -9.45 -14.16 14.24
CA ASN A 483 -9.10 -13.19 13.20
C ASN A 483 -7.67 -12.65 13.32
N LEU A 484 -6.89 -13.07 14.34
CA LEU A 484 -5.51 -12.63 14.48
C LEU A 484 -4.69 -13.05 13.25
N LYS A 485 -4.29 -12.09 12.43
CA LYS A 485 -3.52 -12.31 11.20
C LYS A 485 -2.02 -12.35 11.42
N GLY A 486 -1.53 -11.68 12.48
CA GLY A 486 -0.12 -11.70 12.84
C GLY A 486 0.21 -10.78 14.00
N ILE A 487 1.08 -11.28 14.89
CA ILE A 487 1.75 -10.49 15.93
C ILE A 487 3.26 -10.64 15.72
N ASN A 488 3.97 -9.53 15.61
CA ASN A 488 5.42 -9.53 15.58
C ASN A 488 5.97 -8.62 16.67
N VAL A 489 6.65 -9.24 17.65
CA VAL A 489 7.29 -8.58 18.79
C VAL A 489 8.79 -8.87 18.86
N SER A 490 9.38 -9.35 17.77
CA SER A 490 10.83 -9.60 17.70
C SER A 490 11.63 -8.29 17.84
N TYR A 491 12.91 -8.39 18.15
CA TYR A 491 13.79 -7.24 18.31
C TYR A 491 13.25 -6.20 19.30
N ASN A 492 12.79 -6.68 20.47
CA ASN A 492 12.38 -5.89 21.63
C ASN A 492 13.18 -6.32 22.86
N ASP A 493 12.84 -5.79 24.02
CA ASP A 493 13.53 -6.07 25.28
C ASP A 493 12.85 -7.18 26.10
N PHE A 494 12.10 -8.07 25.44
CA PHE A 494 11.52 -9.24 26.08
C PHE A 494 12.60 -10.24 26.47
N VAL A 495 12.38 -10.91 27.59
CA VAL A 495 13.23 -11.98 28.08
C VAL A 495 12.48 -13.32 28.14
N LEU A 496 13.18 -14.44 28.34
CA LEU A 496 12.56 -15.76 28.36
C LEU A 496 11.37 -15.86 29.32
N LYS A 497 11.45 -15.20 30.48
CA LYS A 497 10.38 -15.14 31.50
C LYS A 497 9.09 -14.52 30.94
N ASP A 498 9.19 -13.55 30.06
CA ASP A 498 8.04 -12.86 29.48
C ASP A 498 7.17 -13.79 28.60
N PHE A 499 7.74 -14.88 28.11
CA PHE A 499 7.05 -15.90 27.27
C PHE A 499 6.70 -17.18 28.04
N GLU A 500 7.00 -17.27 29.36
CA GLU A 500 6.82 -18.50 30.14
C GLU A 500 5.36 -18.97 30.12
N LYS A 501 4.40 -18.05 30.21
CA LYS A 501 2.96 -18.38 30.21
C LYS A 501 2.48 -18.92 28.88
N LEU A 502 3.22 -18.71 27.80
CA LEU A 502 2.95 -19.34 26.50
C LEU A 502 3.56 -20.74 26.40
N SER A 503 4.31 -21.20 27.40
CA SER A 503 5.00 -22.50 27.36
C SER A 503 4.09 -23.67 27.00
N PRO A 504 2.86 -23.82 27.53
CA PRO A 504 1.96 -24.90 27.14
C PRO A 504 1.70 -24.95 25.63
N ILE A 505 1.58 -23.77 24.99
CA ILE A 505 1.34 -23.65 23.56
C ILE A 505 2.63 -23.87 22.77
N LEU A 506 3.76 -23.32 23.23
CA LEU A 506 5.04 -23.39 22.53
C LEU A 506 5.65 -24.80 22.56
N THR A 507 5.38 -25.57 23.61
CA THR A 507 5.89 -26.94 23.82
C THR A 507 4.88 -28.03 23.49
N GLY A 508 3.61 -27.68 23.27
CA GLY A 508 2.54 -28.62 22.96
C GLY A 508 2.69 -29.31 21.60
N ASN A 509 2.17 -30.54 21.51
CA ASN A 509 2.25 -31.36 20.29
C ASN A 509 1.35 -30.88 19.14
N GLU A 510 0.43 -29.94 19.41
CA GLU A 510 -0.41 -29.32 18.38
C GLU A 510 -0.13 -27.83 18.28
N PRO A 511 0.38 -27.36 17.12
CA PRO A 511 0.55 -25.94 16.89
C PRO A 511 -0.84 -25.29 16.81
N THR A 512 -1.20 -24.56 17.85
CA THR A 512 -2.39 -23.70 17.79
C THR A 512 -2.21 -22.65 16.68
N ASN A 513 -3.32 -22.11 16.18
CA ASN A 513 -3.24 -21.06 15.14
C ASN A 513 -2.44 -19.81 15.62
N ILE A 514 -2.27 -19.63 16.92
CA ILE A 514 -1.51 -18.53 17.54
C ILE A 514 -0.01 -18.69 17.28
N THR A 515 0.58 -19.90 17.48
CA THR A 515 2.02 -20.12 17.32
C THR A 515 2.50 -19.89 15.89
N LYS A 516 1.65 -20.11 14.89
CA LYS A 516 1.97 -19.84 13.47
C LYS A 516 1.98 -18.35 13.11
N LYS A 517 1.40 -17.50 13.95
CA LYS A 517 1.18 -16.07 13.69
C LYS A 517 1.95 -15.14 14.61
N LEU A 518 2.54 -15.70 15.70
CA LEU A 518 3.37 -14.97 16.64
C LEU A 518 4.84 -15.09 16.26
N ILE A 519 5.46 -13.95 15.93
CA ILE A 519 6.91 -13.84 15.74
C ILE A 519 7.48 -13.12 16.95
N PHE A 520 8.30 -13.84 17.75
CA PHE A 520 8.86 -13.32 19.00
C PHE A 520 10.40 -13.44 19.10
N ALA A 521 11.05 -14.00 18.11
CA ALA A 521 12.51 -14.13 18.06
C ALA A 521 13.07 -13.53 16.76
N PRO A 522 14.29 -12.98 16.78
CA PRO A 522 15.12 -12.75 17.96
C PRO A 522 14.65 -11.57 18.80
N GLN A 523 15.20 -11.43 20.01
CA GLN A 523 15.05 -10.24 20.86
C GLN A 523 16.32 -9.38 20.84
N ASN A 524 16.26 -8.18 21.38
CA ASN A 524 17.41 -7.31 21.55
C ASN A 524 18.48 -7.99 22.41
N LYS A 525 19.73 -7.65 22.16
CA LYS A 525 20.85 -8.20 22.93
C LYS A 525 20.75 -7.74 24.38
N LEU A 526 21.02 -8.67 25.30
CA LEU A 526 21.04 -8.41 26.72
C LEU A 526 22.18 -7.44 27.07
N GLU A 527 21.87 -6.40 27.84
CA GLU A 527 22.87 -5.48 28.33
C GLU A 527 23.83 -6.22 29.28
N VAL A 528 25.09 -5.84 29.27
CA VAL A 528 26.15 -6.37 30.09
C VAL A 528 26.83 -5.23 30.87
N GLU A 529 27.21 -5.46 32.10
CA GLU A 529 27.88 -4.46 32.93
C GLU A 529 29.29 -4.15 32.41
N GLU A 530 29.98 -5.19 31.90
CA GLU A 530 31.36 -5.10 31.46
C GLU A 530 31.46 -5.41 29.95
N THR A 531 31.68 -4.40 29.11
CA THR A 531 31.78 -4.53 27.67
C THR A 531 33.21 -4.82 27.18
N SER A 532 34.21 -4.60 28.02
CA SER A 532 35.61 -4.90 27.69
C SER A 532 36.44 -5.18 28.95
N LYS A 533 37.40 -6.09 28.83
CA LYS A 533 38.34 -6.43 29.88
C LYS A 533 39.74 -6.63 29.37
N GLU A 534 40.68 -5.98 30.00
CA GLU A 534 42.11 -6.23 29.78
C GLU A 534 42.68 -7.02 30.94
N VAL A 535 43.37 -8.11 30.66
CA VAL A 535 44.12 -8.91 31.65
C VAL A 535 45.51 -9.23 31.13
N LYS A 536 46.44 -9.48 32.04
CA LYS A 536 47.79 -9.95 31.63
C LYS A 536 47.77 -11.46 31.39
N GLU A 537 48.67 -11.92 30.57
CA GLU A 537 48.84 -13.36 30.32
C GLU A 537 49.11 -14.09 31.67
N GLY A 538 48.36 -15.16 31.90
CA GLY A 538 48.41 -15.93 33.16
C GLY A 538 47.46 -15.45 34.25
N GLU A 539 46.81 -14.30 34.11
CA GLU A 539 45.75 -13.84 35.02
C GLU A 539 44.40 -14.44 34.63
N ALA A 540 43.44 -14.35 35.56
CA ALA A 540 42.09 -14.85 35.32
C ALA A 540 41.27 -13.88 34.47
N LEU A 541 40.59 -14.41 33.44
CA LEU A 541 39.59 -13.69 32.66
C LEU A 541 38.19 -14.19 33.05
N SER A 542 37.30 -13.27 33.38
CA SER A 542 35.90 -13.61 33.60
C SER A 542 34.99 -12.57 32.99
N PHE A 543 33.88 -12.99 32.43
CA PHE A 543 32.73 -12.16 32.07
C PHE A 543 31.48 -12.73 32.69
N THR A 544 30.52 -11.89 33.03
CA THR A 544 29.24 -12.28 33.60
C THR A 544 28.11 -11.92 32.64
N ALA A 545 27.37 -12.93 32.20
CA ALA A 545 26.09 -12.72 31.53
C ALA A 545 25.02 -12.37 32.60
N PRO A 546 24.08 -11.49 32.28
CA PRO A 546 22.99 -11.18 33.18
C PRO A 546 22.18 -12.45 33.50
N THR A 547 21.85 -12.64 34.78
CA THR A 547 20.89 -13.67 35.17
C THR A 547 19.49 -13.16 34.91
N LEU A 548 18.69 -13.93 34.19
CA LEU A 548 17.34 -13.53 33.77
C LEU A 548 16.38 -13.29 34.95
N GLU A 549 16.75 -13.75 36.13
CA GLU A 549 16.04 -13.50 37.41
C GLU A 549 16.16 -12.05 37.88
N ASN A 550 17.26 -11.35 37.51
CA ASN A 550 17.58 -10.02 38.01
C ASN A 550 17.29 -8.90 36.99
N LEU A 551 16.91 -9.24 35.75
CA LEU A 551 16.76 -8.25 34.68
C LEU A 551 15.57 -7.31 34.88
N ARG A 552 14.60 -7.64 35.77
CA ARG A 552 13.50 -6.73 36.12
C ARG A 552 13.02 -6.98 37.56
N ASN A 553 13.06 -5.94 38.35
CA ASN A 553 12.23 -5.79 39.54
C ASN A 553 10.80 -5.48 39.10
N ASP A 554 10.07 -6.46 38.59
CA ASP A 554 8.64 -6.33 38.34
C ASP A 554 7.89 -6.77 39.62
N PRO A 555 7.30 -5.83 40.40
CA PRO A 555 6.60 -6.15 41.62
C PRO A 555 5.33 -6.97 41.44
N PHE A 556 4.87 -7.12 40.20
CA PHE A 556 3.63 -7.84 39.82
C PHE A 556 3.89 -9.23 39.24
N SER A 557 5.14 -9.63 39.05
CA SER A 557 5.45 -10.95 38.50
C SER A 557 5.35 -12.04 39.58
N THR A 558 4.29 -12.85 39.51
CA THR A 558 4.01 -13.97 40.43
C THR A 558 4.58 -15.31 39.97
N SER A 559 5.34 -15.37 38.86
CA SER A 559 5.82 -16.63 38.32
C SER A 559 7.17 -17.06 38.93
N ASN A 560 7.20 -18.26 39.46
CA ASN A 560 8.42 -18.94 39.91
C ASN A 560 9.02 -19.74 38.75
N LEU A 561 9.99 -19.16 38.03
CA LEU A 561 10.86 -19.90 37.08
C LEU A 561 11.79 -20.91 37.79
N SER A 562 11.58 -21.16 39.10
CA SER A 562 12.47 -21.98 39.92
C SER A 562 12.59 -23.44 39.52
N GLU A 563 11.74 -23.94 38.60
CA GLU A 563 11.72 -25.36 38.23
C GLU A 563 12.46 -25.69 36.93
N THR A 564 12.81 -24.72 36.09
CA THR A 564 13.57 -24.97 34.86
C THR A 564 14.82 -24.10 34.80
N LYS A 565 15.94 -24.73 34.49
CA LYS A 565 17.23 -24.06 34.42
C LYS A 565 17.41 -23.43 33.04
N ASN A 566 17.71 -22.13 33.03
CA ASN A 566 18.24 -21.49 31.83
C ASN A 566 19.58 -22.14 31.47
N VAL A 567 19.79 -22.39 30.20
CA VAL A 567 21.02 -22.96 29.64
C VAL A 567 21.85 -21.85 29.07
N TYR A 568 23.04 -21.64 29.60
CA TYR A 568 24.01 -20.65 29.15
C TYR A 568 25.06 -21.35 28.29
N GLN A 569 25.49 -20.67 27.22
CA GLN A 569 26.59 -21.14 26.39
C GLN A 569 27.38 -19.94 25.88
N TRP A 570 28.66 -19.95 26.18
CA TRP A 570 29.58 -18.90 25.75
C TRP A 570 30.16 -19.21 24.35
N TYR A 571 30.35 -18.14 23.60
CA TYR A 571 30.99 -18.15 22.29
C TYR A 571 32.10 -17.12 22.28
N LYS A 572 33.22 -17.42 21.61
CA LYS A 572 34.33 -16.53 21.33
C LYS A 572 34.51 -16.43 19.82
N ASP A 573 34.49 -15.23 19.27
CA ASP A 573 34.60 -14.98 17.83
C ASP A 573 33.67 -15.90 17.00
N GLY A 574 32.43 -16.07 17.48
CA GLY A 574 31.41 -16.93 16.87
C GLY A 574 31.58 -18.43 17.10
N LYS A 575 32.69 -18.90 17.73
CA LYS A 575 32.93 -20.32 18.02
C LYS A 575 32.55 -20.64 19.47
N ARG A 576 31.91 -21.78 19.67
CA ARG A 576 31.54 -22.27 21.00
C ARG A 576 32.78 -22.43 21.87
N VAL A 577 32.67 -21.99 23.15
CA VAL A 577 33.67 -22.22 24.17
C VAL A 577 33.21 -23.42 24.99
N ASP A 578 33.91 -24.55 24.86
CA ASP A 578 33.52 -25.78 25.54
C ASP A 578 33.71 -25.69 27.07
N GLY A 579 32.79 -26.31 27.80
CA GLY A 579 32.77 -26.29 29.25
C GLY A 579 32.32 -24.98 29.90
N GLN A 580 32.08 -23.92 29.12
CA GLN A 580 31.57 -22.64 29.63
C GLN A 580 30.07 -22.57 29.42
N ASN A 581 29.29 -23.11 30.36
CA ASN A 581 27.84 -23.28 30.33
C ASN A 581 27.11 -22.69 31.54
N THR A 582 27.77 -21.79 32.25
CA THR A 582 27.23 -21.05 33.38
C THR A 582 27.05 -19.56 33.05
N PRO A 583 26.32 -18.76 33.85
CA PRO A 583 26.23 -17.31 33.63
C PRO A 583 27.60 -16.62 33.64
N VAL A 584 28.59 -17.20 34.29
CA VAL A 584 29.94 -16.64 34.37
C VAL A 584 30.87 -17.43 33.47
N LEU A 585 31.47 -16.77 32.48
CA LEU A 585 32.67 -17.26 31.82
C LEU A 585 33.85 -17.13 32.76
N SER A 586 34.59 -18.21 32.99
CA SER A 586 35.78 -18.19 33.87
C SER A 586 36.94 -18.94 33.21
N ILE A 587 38.03 -18.26 33.02
CA ILE A 587 39.29 -18.79 32.51
C ILE A 587 40.39 -18.43 33.53
N ASP A 588 40.85 -19.39 34.30
CA ASP A 588 41.77 -19.15 35.43
C ASP A 588 43.12 -18.57 35.04
N LYS A 589 43.62 -18.98 33.87
CA LYS A 589 44.90 -18.53 33.31
C LYS A 589 44.74 -18.22 31.84
N ALA A 590 44.44 -16.97 31.54
CA ALA A 590 44.24 -16.53 30.16
C ALA A 590 45.58 -16.38 29.43
N ASN A 591 45.64 -16.82 28.21
CA ASN A 591 46.74 -16.58 27.26
C ASN A 591 46.25 -15.79 26.05
N LYS A 592 47.16 -15.44 25.14
CA LYS A 592 46.83 -14.62 23.95
C LYS A 592 45.66 -15.14 23.13
N ASP A 593 45.48 -16.46 23.06
CA ASP A 593 44.43 -17.09 22.26
C ASP A 593 43.01 -16.83 22.81
N GLN A 594 42.90 -16.41 24.08
CA GLN A 594 41.64 -15.99 24.68
C GLN A 594 41.30 -14.51 24.40
N SER A 595 42.18 -13.73 23.76
CA SER A 595 41.75 -12.42 23.23
C SER A 595 40.69 -12.61 22.15
N GLY A 596 39.65 -11.75 22.16
CA GLY A 596 38.56 -11.83 21.19
C GLY A 596 37.25 -11.31 21.72
N VAL A 597 36.20 -11.48 20.92
CA VAL A 597 34.84 -11.05 21.24
C VAL A 597 34.05 -12.22 21.84
N TYR A 598 33.54 -12.00 23.02
CA TYR A 598 32.71 -13.00 23.72
C TYR A 598 31.25 -12.62 23.75
N VAL A 599 30.40 -13.61 23.51
CA VAL A 599 28.93 -13.51 23.57
C VAL A 599 28.40 -14.72 24.35
N CYS A 600 27.47 -14.50 25.26
CA CYS A 600 26.73 -15.58 25.89
C CYS A 600 25.35 -15.73 25.24
N LYS A 601 24.99 -16.96 24.87
CA LYS A 601 23.65 -17.33 24.43
C LYS A 601 22.92 -18.04 25.54
N VAL A 602 21.68 -17.62 25.82
CA VAL A 602 20.84 -18.17 26.88
C VAL A 602 19.55 -18.72 26.24
N THR A 603 19.23 -19.97 26.57
CA THR A 603 18.03 -20.67 26.10
C THR A 603 17.26 -21.29 27.25
N ASN A 604 15.99 -21.62 27.05
CA ASN A 604 15.15 -22.33 27.98
C ASN A 604 14.22 -23.28 27.23
N GLU A 605 14.06 -24.51 27.75
CA GLU A 605 13.22 -25.55 27.16
C GLU A 605 11.72 -25.17 27.13
N ARG A 606 11.25 -24.32 28.04
CA ARG A 606 9.87 -23.83 28.10
C ARG A 606 9.55 -22.80 27.01
N VAL A 607 10.58 -22.18 26.42
CA VAL A 607 10.42 -21.17 25.36
C VAL A 607 11.27 -21.59 24.16
N PRO A 608 10.91 -22.70 23.50
CA PRO A 608 11.66 -23.19 22.36
C PRO A 608 11.63 -22.18 21.21
N GLY A 609 12.77 -22.01 20.56
CA GLY A 609 12.93 -21.08 19.45
C GLY A 609 13.37 -19.66 19.84
N LEU A 610 13.41 -19.30 21.14
CA LEU A 610 14.02 -18.05 21.58
C LEU A 610 15.43 -18.28 22.10
N ILE A 611 16.41 -17.61 21.50
CA ILE A 611 17.78 -17.54 21.92
C ILE A 611 18.08 -16.10 22.30
N MET A 612 18.35 -15.86 23.59
CA MET A 612 18.81 -14.54 24.04
C MET A 612 20.31 -14.45 23.89
N GLU A 613 20.83 -13.36 23.36
CA GLU A 613 22.26 -13.11 23.24
C GLU A 613 22.67 -11.88 24.02
N THR A 614 23.82 -11.93 24.68
CA THR A 614 24.41 -10.74 25.32
C THR A 614 24.96 -9.79 24.27
N LYS A 615 25.15 -8.52 24.64
CA LYS A 615 26.06 -7.64 23.91
C LYS A 615 27.47 -8.23 23.90
N GLU A 616 28.27 -7.77 22.98
CA GLU A 616 29.66 -8.19 22.83
C GLU A 616 30.51 -7.73 24.01
N MET A 617 31.34 -8.65 24.55
CA MET A 617 32.33 -8.38 25.59
C MET A 617 33.72 -8.65 25.01
N ILE A 618 34.58 -7.66 25.02
CA ILE A 618 35.90 -7.73 24.35
C ILE A 618 36.97 -8.07 25.41
N ALA A 619 37.62 -9.19 25.22
CA ALA A 619 38.82 -9.56 26.05
C ALA A 619 40.11 -9.19 25.31
N THR A 620 40.98 -8.50 26.00
CA THR A 620 42.34 -8.20 25.49
C THR A 620 43.36 -8.79 26.48
N ILE A 621 44.11 -9.80 26.03
CA ILE A 621 45.16 -10.41 26.81
C ILE A 621 46.49 -9.75 26.44
N LYS A 622 47.07 -9.04 27.39
CA LYS A 622 48.40 -8.43 27.21
C LYS A 622 49.49 -9.46 27.52
N THR A 623 50.17 -9.89 26.47
CA THR A 623 51.40 -10.71 26.62
C THR A 623 52.50 -9.83 27.22
N GLY A 624 53.07 -10.28 28.37
CA GLY A 624 53.96 -9.54 29.23
C GLY A 624 54.95 -8.60 28.56
N ILE A 625 54.84 -7.38 29.02
CA ILE A 625 55.87 -6.31 29.01
C ILE A 625 56.50 -5.90 27.69
N LEU A 626 55.85 -4.92 27.03
CA LEU A 626 56.66 -3.78 26.58
C LEU A 626 56.06 -2.54 27.22
N PRO A 627 56.90 -1.69 27.91
CA PRO A 627 56.39 -0.43 28.40
C PRO A 627 55.89 0.38 27.19
N ILE A 628 54.67 0.87 27.34
CA ILE A 628 54.18 1.95 26.43
C ILE A 628 55.07 3.12 26.80
N GLU A 629 56.19 3.26 26.13
CA GLU A 629 56.94 4.53 26.13
C GLU A 629 56.07 5.54 25.40
N ALA A 630 55.50 6.45 26.14
CA ALA A 630 54.87 7.65 25.62
C ALA A 630 55.94 8.56 25.02
N ASN A 631 56.50 8.12 23.91
CA ASN A 631 57.41 8.95 23.08
C ASN A 631 56.72 9.21 21.72
N ASN A 632 56.20 10.41 21.59
CA ASN A 632 55.64 10.98 20.37
C ASN A 632 56.65 11.09 19.20
N GLU A 633 57.84 10.54 19.31
CA GLU A 633 58.88 10.63 18.29
C GLU A 633 58.92 9.49 17.28
N VAL A 634 58.16 8.41 17.51
CA VAL A 634 58.22 7.21 16.66
C VAL A 634 57.20 7.25 15.53
N VAL A 635 56.04 7.85 15.73
CA VAL A 635 54.97 7.98 14.71
C VAL A 635 54.87 9.44 14.31
N VAL A 636 55.17 9.75 13.07
CA VAL A 636 55.16 11.13 12.53
C VAL A 636 54.08 11.26 11.48
N ARG A 637 53.20 12.25 11.61
CA ARG A 637 52.24 12.59 10.57
C ARG A 637 52.72 13.77 9.71
N LYS A 638 52.73 13.59 8.40
CA LYS A 638 52.96 14.67 7.42
C LYS A 638 51.79 14.67 6.41
N GLY A 639 50.89 15.63 6.54
CA GLY A 639 49.68 15.65 5.72
C GLY A 639 48.83 14.40 5.92
N ASP A 640 48.58 13.68 4.86
CA ASP A 640 47.76 12.47 4.85
C ASP A 640 48.54 11.15 5.01
N VAL A 641 49.81 11.24 5.42
CA VAL A 641 50.66 10.07 5.61
C VAL A 641 51.15 10.02 7.06
N LEU A 642 50.98 8.81 7.67
CA LEU A 642 51.65 8.42 8.90
C LEU A 642 52.92 7.62 8.55
N SER A 643 54.04 8.00 9.10
CA SER A 643 55.29 7.26 8.96
C SER A 643 55.84 6.82 10.31
N VAL A 644 56.39 5.61 10.32
CA VAL A 644 57.06 4.99 11.47
C VAL A 644 58.44 4.57 11.02
N LYS A 645 59.44 5.34 11.31
CA LYS A 645 60.82 5.13 10.83
C LYS A 645 61.33 3.72 11.16
N GLY A 646 61.66 2.96 10.14
CA GLY A 646 62.21 1.62 10.25
C GLY A 646 61.18 0.53 10.53
N ALA A 647 59.88 0.81 10.34
CA ALA A 647 58.87 -0.23 10.41
C ALA A 647 58.92 -1.14 9.17
N GLU A 648 58.76 -2.43 9.39
CA GLU A 648 58.59 -3.45 8.37
C GLU A 648 57.14 -3.52 7.89
N THR A 649 56.19 -3.34 8.85
CA THR A 649 54.74 -3.29 8.58
C THR A 649 54.09 -2.24 9.47
N ILE A 650 53.03 -1.61 8.97
CA ILE A 650 52.15 -0.74 9.75
C ILE A 650 50.72 -1.19 9.55
N ALA A 651 49.92 -1.34 10.62
CA ALA A 651 48.52 -1.60 10.60
C ALA A 651 47.78 -0.60 11.51
N LEU A 652 46.69 -0.07 11.02
CA LEU A 652 45.82 0.87 11.73
C LEU A 652 44.55 0.14 12.17
N TYR A 653 44.20 0.33 13.43
CA TYR A 653 42.97 -0.22 13.99
C TYR A 653 42.14 0.90 14.63
N THR A 654 40.82 0.72 14.66
CA THR A 654 39.95 1.56 15.50
C THR A 654 40.27 1.37 16.96
N ALA A 655 39.82 2.28 17.83
CA ALA A 655 39.89 2.10 19.28
C ALA A 655 39.14 0.85 19.77
N SER A 656 38.22 0.32 18.96
CA SER A 656 37.46 -0.94 19.19
C SER A 656 38.15 -2.18 18.62
N GLY A 657 39.36 -2.04 18.05
CA GLY A 657 40.15 -3.18 17.56
C GLY A 657 39.89 -3.63 16.13
N ASN A 658 39.05 -2.91 15.36
CA ASN A 658 38.82 -3.26 13.96
C ASN A 658 39.96 -2.74 13.07
N LEU A 659 40.48 -3.60 12.19
CA LEU A 659 41.51 -3.21 11.23
C LEU A 659 40.93 -2.20 10.23
N LEU A 660 41.59 -1.06 10.10
CA LEU A 660 41.25 0.02 9.17
C LEU A 660 42.07 -0.06 7.90
N SER A 661 43.37 -0.27 8.04
CA SER A 661 44.32 -0.38 6.93
C SER A 661 45.61 -1.05 7.39
N SER A 662 46.32 -1.72 6.49
CA SER A 662 47.67 -2.25 6.74
C SER A 662 48.52 -2.20 5.48
N ILE A 663 49.80 -2.06 5.67
CA ILE A 663 50.83 -2.00 4.58
C ILE A 663 52.13 -2.63 5.06
N ASP A 664 52.87 -3.25 4.14
CA ASP A 664 54.27 -3.64 4.32
C ASP A 664 55.13 -2.42 3.97
N GLY A 665 55.74 -1.84 5.01
CA GLY A 665 56.55 -0.63 4.88
C GLY A 665 56.43 0.30 6.07
N ASP A 666 57.08 1.43 6.01
CA ASP A 666 57.21 2.40 7.10
C ASP A 666 56.32 3.66 6.95
N GLU A 667 55.44 3.70 5.93
CA GLU A 667 54.48 4.79 5.71
C GLU A 667 53.08 4.26 5.31
N ILE A 668 52.00 4.81 5.90
CA ILE A 668 50.60 4.45 5.60
C ILE A 668 49.75 5.70 5.41
N THR A 669 48.90 5.71 4.37
CA THR A 669 48.01 6.85 4.05
C THR A 669 46.78 6.88 4.94
N VAL A 670 46.47 8.04 5.51
CA VAL A 670 45.39 8.29 6.45
C VAL A 670 44.42 9.41 6.00
N GLY A 671 44.49 9.81 4.75
CA GLY A 671 43.76 10.97 4.19
C GLY A 671 42.23 10.91 4.29
N ASN A 672 41.65 9.71 4.47
CA ASN A 672 40.20 9.51 4.53
C ASN A 672 39.61 9.56 5.96
N PHE A 673 40.44 9.87 6.96
CA PHE A 673 39.97 9.91 8.36
C PHE A 673 39.81 11.35 8.82
N SER A 674 38.73 11.62 9.58
CA SER A 674 38.47 12.95 10.14
C SER A 674 39.51 13.30 11.20
N SER A 675 39.88 14.59 11.28
CA SER A 675 40.78 15.11 12.34
C SER A 675 40.20 14.80 13.73
N GLY A 676 41.01 14.28 14.62
CA GLY A 676 40.60 13.86 15.95
C GLY A 676 40.21 12.38 16.08
N THR A 677 40.24 11.61 14.96
CA THR A 677 40.01 10.17 15.01
C THR A 677 41.12 9.47 15.81
N VAL A 678 40.72 8.70 16.80
CA VAL A 678 41.64 7.88 17.62
C VAL A 678 41.89 6.56 16.91
N VAL A 679 43.15 6.27 16.61
CA VAL A 679 43.55 4.97 16.02
C VAL A 679 44.64 4.32 16.86
N ILE A 680 44.70 3.01 16.80
CA ILE A 680 45.82 2.21 17.32
C ILE A 680 46.69 1.88 16.13
N VAL A 681 47.94 2.35 16.17
CA VAL A 681 48.95 2.04 15.17
C VAL A 681 49.76 0.87 15.68
N ILE A 682 49.67 -0.28 15.02
CA ILE A 682 50.53 -1.43 15.29
C ILE A 682 51.58 -1.46 14.18
N TYR A 683 52.84 -1.56 14.57
CA TYR A 683 53.94 -1.64 13.63
C TYR A 683 55.01 -2.63 14.07
N THR A 684 55.67 -3.25 13.11
CA THR A 684 56.73 -4.22 13.32
C THR A 684 58.10 -3.59 13.04
N VAL A 685 59.02 -3.71 13.98
CA VAL A 685 60.43 -3.31 13.79
C VAL A 685 61.31 -4.43 14.25
N SER A 686 62.20 -4.91 13.39
CA SER A 686 63.11 -6.03 13.66
C SER A 686 62.35 -7.31 14.15
N GLY A 687 61.22 -7.60 13.50
CA GLY A 687 60.38 -8.75 13.84
C GLY A 687 59.55 -8.62 15.13
N VAL A 688 59.55 -7.46 15.80
CA VAL A 688 58.84 -7.22 17.04
C VAL A 688 57.65 -6.25 16.82
N ASN A 689 56.42 -6.69 17.16
CA ASN A 689 55.23 -5.86 17.09
C ASN A 689 55.17 -4.85 18.22
N LYS A 690 54.92 -3.60 17.89
CA LYS A 690 54.70 -2.49 18.81
C LYS A 690 53.34 -1.87 18.51
N ALA A 691 52.71 -1.29 19.53
CA ALA A 691 51.43 -0.59 19.38
C ALA A 691 51.50 0.80 20.02
N VAL A 692 50.96 1.80 19.34
CA VAL A 692 50.83 3.16 19.86
C VAL A 692 49.42 3.70 19.57
N LYS A 693 48.85 4.41 20.52
CA LYS A 693 47.61 5.14 20.31
C LYS A 693 47.94 6.47 19.66
N TYR A 694 47.34 6.77 18.55
CA TYR A 694 47.55 8.00 17.82
C TYR A 694 46.23 8.71 17.55
N ILE A 695 46.24 10.04 17.51
CA ILE A 695 45.06 10.87 17.15
C ILE A 695 45.35 11.49 15.79
N LEU A 696 44.55 11.09 14.79
CA LEU A 696 44.68 11.54 13.39
C LEU A 696 44.31 13.01 13.18
#